data_dd0bf03bf197ef26d5967b5d03b9dc9e
#
_entry.id   dd0bf03bf197ef26d5967b5d03b9dc9e
#
_cell.length_a   1.000
_cell.length_b   1.000
_cell.length_c   1.000
_cell.angle_alpha   90.00
_cell.angle_beta   90.00
_cell.angle_gamma   90.00
#
_symmetry.space_group_name_H-M   'P 1'
#
loop_
_entity.id
_entity.type
_entity.pdbx_description
1 polymer ?
#
loop_
_entity_poly.entity_id
_entity_poly.type
_entity_poly.pdbx_seq_one_letter_code
_entity_poly.pdbx_strand_id
1 'polypeptide(L)'
;MLFRHVLLSRLQVSSNSILSLYHQMKNKKHLLLFVLGMLMLPGLLKAQGIGRPVLFNAAWSFHKGDISTGISGIASETQWRTVDLPHDWSIEGPFSDEWASATGYLPGGIGWYKKSFAGNNAWKGKQVYIYFDGVYKNSEVWVNGHYLGKRPNGFISFQYELTKYLNLTGKNTIAVRADHSEFADSRWYTGSGIYRNVYLIVKDQVHIAPWDVAFSTPDVSAAKATAKIKVSVTNSDKVDASVLVNVNLLDGKGKAAIALQKQIKAKPGVYEVEFEKELSSPKLWDTEKPELYKLQVSLSRNGKAFDEVTQSVGIRSIRFDKDKGFFLNDKSTKLKGVCIHDDAGALGVAVPQEVWVRRLKLLKDAGVNSLRLSHNPHADYLYDLCDKMGFLVMDEAFDEWEVGKNKWVAGWNVGTPSKNGYHEYFKEWADRDVADMVLRARNHPSIIMWSIGNEIDYPNDPYTHEVLNTGRNPQIYGKGYLPDHPAASGLTPIAKQLVKAVKAVDQTRPVTAALAGVVMSNEVGYPDVLDVVGYNYQEYRYSEDHKKYPNRIIYGSENGMQKQAWNAVDSNEYISAQYLWTGIDYLGEAGKWPQRSNGAGLIDLAGFKKPEYFFRQSLWSDKPMAYIGVRLITGTDDRGIWSHRTAEAVWNWQSGSKVKVDCFTNCQETELFLNGKSLGRQISGAARGQVPSWQVDYEPSELVVKGYNNGIEVCTNNIKTAGDAYQLKTVADNTLFNHNTKGLSQIEVYITDKNGNPVFTATDEITVTINGAAKLLGLESGSNSSHESYQSNKRKALHGRLLAYVQTIGKPGVVQVQFSAGNLKSSTITLTVK
;
A
#
# COMPACT_ATOMS: atom_id res chain seq x y z
N MET A 1 -23.52 45.93 9.69
CA MET A 1 -23.48 46.06 11.19
C MET A 1 -24.80 45.72 11.89
N LEU A 2 -25.89 45.44 11.17
CA LEU A 2 -27.18 45.12 11.80
C LEU A 2 -27.44 43.64 12.07
N PHE A 3 -26.65 42.72 11.55
CA PHE A 3 -26.86 41.28 11.72
C PHE A 3 -26.16 40.68 12.95
N ARG A 4 -25.31 41.40 13.62
CA ARG A 4 -24.62 40.94 14.84
C ARG A 4 -25.38 41.16 16.17
N HIS A 5 -26.38 42.06 16.18
CA HIS A 5 -27.13 42.41 17.40
C HIS A 5 -28.33 41.50 17.66
N VAL A 6 -28.87 40.82 16.64
CA VAL A 6 -30.04 39.95 16.80
C VAL A 6 -29.67 38.55 17.30
N LEU A 7 -28.41 38.08 17.11
CA LEU A 7 -27.96 36.74 17.61
C LEU A 7 -27.57 36.78 19.11
N LEU A 8 -27.09 37.92 19.59
CA LEU A 8 -26.68 38.06 21.01
C LEU A 8 -27.86 38.24 21.98
N SER A 9 -28.99 38.78 21.52
CA SER A 9 -30.21 38.90 22.33
C SER A 9 -30.95 37.58 22.55
N ARG A 10 -30.81 36.61 21.64
CA ARG A 10 -31.42 35.27 21.80
C ARG A 10 -30.61 34.32 22.68
N LEU A 11 -29.32 34.55 22.84
CA LEU A 11 -28.44 33.73 23.73
C LEU A 11 -28.49 34.20 25.17
N GLN A 12 -28.84 35.47 25.46
CA GLN A 12 -28.97 35.98 26.80
C GLN A 12 -30.27 35.55 27.50
N VAL A 13 -31.34 35.31 26.73
CA VAL A 13 -32.63 34.79 27.26
C VAL A 13 -32.52 33.33 27.68
N SER A 14 -31.68 32.52 27.06
CA SER A 14 -31.47 31.10 27.41
C SER A 14 -30.64 30.91 28.66
N SER A 15 -29.69 31.82 28.94
CA SER A 15 -28.84 31.70 30.13
C SER A 15 -29.54 32.04 31.43
N ASN A 16 -30.47 33.04 31.40
CA ASN A 16 -31.24 33.40 32.58
C ASN A 16 -32.30 32.37 32.96
N SER A 17 -32.82 31.59 32.01
CA SER A 17 -33.78 30.51 32.25
C SER A 17 -33.10 29.29 32.91
N ILE A 18 -31.85 29.06 32.63
CA ILE A 18 -31.05 27.94 33.23
C ILE A 18 -30.64 28.30 34.68
N LEU A 19 -30.29 29.56 34.93
CA LEU A 19 -29.93 29.99 36.28
C LEU A 19 -31.16 30.04 37.22
N SER A 20 -32.35 30.37 36.69
CA SER A 20 -33.60 30.31 37.48
C SER A 20 -33.98 28.87 37.87
N LEU A 21 -33.78 27.92 37.02
CA LEU A 21 -33.99 26.49 37.35
C LEU A 21 -32.97 25.94 38.37
N TYR A 22 -31.74 26.44 38.35
CA TYR A 22 -30.67 26.04 39.27
C TYR A 22 -30.94 26.48 40.71
N HIS A 23 -31.65 27.62 40.92
CA HIS A 23 -31.97 28.13 42.25
C HIS A 23 -33.23 27.51 42.92
N GLN A 24 -34.04 26.79 42.13
CA GLN A 24 -35.24 26.08 42.68
C GLN A 24 -35.01 24.64 43.08
N MET A 25 -33.82 24.07 42.78
CA MET A 25 -33.54 22.64 43.03
C MET A 25 -32.64 22.44 44.26
N LYS A 26 -33.14 22.66 45.46
CA LYS A 26 -32.45 22.39 46.72
C LYS A 26 -32.51 20.91 47.21
N ASN A 27 -32.93 19.95 46.42
CA ASN A 27 -33.03 18.54 46.83
C ASN A 27 -32.05 17.65 46.08
N LYS A 28 -31.00 17.15 46.78
CA LYS A 28 -29.90 16.32 46.22
C LYS A 28 -30.36 15.06 45.46
N LYS A 29 -31.55 14.56 45.69
CA LYS A 29 -32.10 13.39 44.97
C LYS A 29 -32.55 13.70 43.55
N HIS A 30 -32.99 14.89 43.25
CA HIS A 30 -33.39 15.31 41.92
C HIS A 30 -32.18 15.70 41.04
N LEU A 31 -31.10 16.18 41.68
CA LEU A 31 -29.85 16.46 40.97
C LEU A 31 -29.18 15.18 40.48
N LEU A 32 -29.25 14.09 41.22
CA LEU A 32 -28.71 12.78 40.84
C LEU A 32 -29.47 12.16 39.65
N LEU A 33 -30.79 12.31 39.60
CA LEU A 33 -31.62 11.85 38.49
C LEU A 33 -31.41 12.68 37.21
N PHE A 34 -31.15 13.99 37.35
CA PHE A 34 -30.86 14.85 36.20
C PHE A 34 -29.46 14.59 35.64
N VAL A 35 -28.47 14.31 36.50
CA VAL A 35 -27.09 13.94 36.07
C VAL A 35 -27.07 12.51 35.51
N LEU A 36 -27.85 11.55 36.06
CA LEU A 36 -28.00 10.22 35.44
C LEU A 36 -28.78 10.28 34.10
N GLY A 37 -29.74 11.19 33.95
CA GLY A 37 -30.46 11.41 32.68
C GLY A 37 -29.58 12.05 31.60
N MET A 38 -28.61 12.91 31.98
CA MET A 38 -27.62 13.45 31.04
C MET A 38 -26.52 12.43 30.66
N LEU A 39 -26.25 11.43 31.52
CA LEU A 39 -25.31 10.35 31.21
C LEU A 39 -25.92 9.24 30.34
N MET A 40 -27.23 9.24 30.14
CA MET A 40 -27.97 8.31 29.30
C MET A 40 -28.47 8.91 27.98
N LEU A 41 -27.94 10.08 27.56
CA LEU A 41 -28.13 10.52 26.21
C LEU A 41 -27.30 9.57 25.30
N PRO A 42 -27.97 8.74 24.46
CA PRO A 42 -27.25 8.03 23.43
C PRO A 42 -26.57 9.10 22.58
N GLY A 43 -25.23 8.97 22.43
CA GLY A 43 -24.47 9.89 21.62
C GLY A 43 -25.25 10.14 20.33
N LEU A 44 -25.49 11.39 19.99
CA LEU A 44 -26.09 11.83 18.74
C LEU A 44 -25.28 11.18 17.62
N LEU A 45 -25.73 10.02 17.14
CA LEU A 45 -25.32 9.48 15.85
C LEU A 45 -25.60 10.59 14.85
N LYS A 46 -24.56 11.28 14.42
CA LYS A 46 -24.66 12.18 13.26
C LYS A 46 -25.43 11.38 12.21
N ALA A 47 -26.48 11.98 11.65
CA ALA A 47 -27.27 11.38 10.61
C ALA A 47 -26.30 10.81 9.55
N GLN A 48 -26.15 9.48 9.55
CA GLN A 48 -25.30 8.79 8.62
C GLN A 48 -25.90 9.00 7.22
N GLY A 49 -25.07 9.36 6.26
CA GLY A 49 -25.51 9.55 4.89
C GLY A 49 -26.22 8.29 4.41
N ILE A 50 -27.27 8.48 3.65
CA ILE A 50 -28.17 7.42 3.20
C ILE A 50 -27.38 6.40 2.39
N GLY A 51 -27.41 5.11 2.80
CA GLY A 51 -26.76 4.00 2.10
C GLY A 51 -25.21 3.96 2.17
N ARG A 52 -24.56 4.78 3.00
CA ARG A 52 -23.09 4.81 3.12
C ARG A 52 -22.56 3.68 3.99
N PRO A 53 -21.40 3.07 3.59
CA PRO A 53 -20.70 2.10 4.42
C PRO A 53 -20.32 2.67 5.78
N VAL A 54 -20.56 1.90 6.85
CA VAL A 54 -20.19 2.24 8.22
C VAL A 54 -19.01 1.39 8.63
N LEU A 55 -17.92 2.02 9.08
CA LEU A 55 -16.74 1.31 9.55
C LEU A 55 -17.09 0.42 10.75
N PHE A 56 -16.78 -0.86 10.66
CA PHE A 56 -17.17 -1.89 11.62
C PHE A 56 -15.98 -2.51 12.37
N ASN A 57 -14.88 -1.78 12.48
CA ASN A 57 -13.56 -2.25 12.92
C ASN A 57 -13.40 -2.40 14.45
N ALA A 58 -14.12 -1.62 15.24
CA ALA A 58 -13.85 -1.55 16.69
C ALA A 58 -14.35 -2.79 17.46
N ALA A 59 -13.64 -3.17 18.51
CA ALA A 59 -14.06 -4.12 19.54
C ALA A 59 -14.51 -5.49 19.01
N TRP A 60 -13.68 -6.13 18.19
CA TRP A 60 -13.83 -7.54 17.87
C TRP A 60 -13.20 -8.41 18.96
N SER A 61 -13.77 -9.59 19.19
CA SER A 61 -13.14 -10.63 20.01
C SER A 61 -12.34 -11.55 19.11
N PHE A 62 -11.09 -11.82 19.46
CA PHE A 62 -10.18 -12.69 18.72
C PHE A 62 -9.70 -13.86 19.58
N HIS A 63 -9.66 -15.06 19.00
CA HIS A 63 -9.09 -16.28 19.57
C HIS A 63 -8.09 -16.85 18.56
N LYS A 64 -6.85 -17.12 19.01
CA LYS A 64 -5.84 -17.81 18.20
C LYS A 64 -5.90 -19.31 18.46
N GLY A 65 -6.06 -20.07 17.41
CA GLY A 65 -6.27 -21.53 17.43
C GLY A 65 -7.61 -21.89 16.81
N ASP A 66 -7.78 -23.18 16.49
CA ASP A 66 -9.06 -23.65 16.01
C ASP A 66 -10.00 -24.01 17.17
N ILE A 67 -11.29 -23.82 16.96
CA ILE A 67 -12.32 -24.23 17.90
C ILE A 67 -12.79 -25.62 17.48
N SER A 68 -12.50 -26.65 18.27
CA SER A 68 -12.70 -28.08 17.90
C SER A 68 -14.12 -28.43 17.47
N THR A 69 -15.12 -27.73 17.99
CA THR A 69 -16.53 -27.87 17.59
C THR A 69 -16.96 -26.82 16.56
N GLY A 70 -16.02 -26.05 15.99
CA GLY A 70 -16.28 -25.03 14.99
C GLY A 70 -17.25 -23.96 15.50
N ILE A 71 -18.16 -23.52 14.62
CA ILE A 71 -19.12 -22.45 14.95
C ILE A 71 -20.01 -22.78 16.15
N SER A 72 -20.34 -24.06 16.42
CA SER A 72 -21.16 -24.45 17.56
C SER A 72 -20.45 -24.24 18.90
N GLY A 73 -19.11 -24.29 18.92
CA GLY A 73 -18.30 -24.03 20.12
C GLY A 73 -17.98 -22.56 20.37
N ILE A 74 -18.31 -21.67 19.46
CA ILE A 74 -17.91 -20.25 19.55
C ILE A 74 -18.48 -19.54 20.80
N ALA A 75 -19.61 -19.99 21.32
CA ALA A 75 -20.23 -19.43 22.50
C ALA A 75 -19.54 -19.91 23.79
N SER A 76 -19.04 -21.15 23.83
CA SER A 76 -18.38 -21.78 24.98
C SER A 76 -16.88 -21.51 25.04
N GLU A 77 -16.25 -21.07 23.95
CA GLU A 77 -14.84 -20.68 23.96
C GLU A 77 -14.63 -19.47 24.90
N THR A 78 -13.66 -19.56 25.80
CA THR A 78 -13.39 -18.54 26.83
C THR A 78 -12.13 -17.74 26.60
N GLN A 79 -11.22 -18.19 25.75
CA GLN A 79 -9.93 -17.55 25.50
C GLN A 79 -10.03 -16.45 24.44
N TRP A 80 -10.91 -15.48 24.67
CA TRP A 80 -11.08 -14.33 23.78
C TRP A 80 -10.37 -13.10 24.31
N ARG A 81 -9.65 -12.39 23.41
CA ARG A 81 -9.18 -11.04 23.69
C ARG A 81 -9.83 -10.02 22.76
N THR A 82 -9.94 -8.79 23.21
CA THR A 82 -10.49 -7.71 22.37
C THR A 82 -9.42 -7.16 21.46
N VAL A 83 -9.75 -7.01 20.18
CA VAL A 83 -8.92 -6.38 19.15
C VAL A 83 -9.72 -5.37 18.34
N ASP A 84 -9.05 -4.37 17.81
CA ASP A 84 -9.58 -3.51 16.76
C ASP A 84 -8.99 -3.95 15.40
N LEU A 85 -9.81 -3.88 14.36
CA LEU A 85 -9.35 -4.11 13.00
C LEU A 85 -8.75 -2.82 12.41
N PRO A 86 -7.87 -2.92 11.44
CA PRO A 86 -7.17 -4.11 10.91
C PRO A 86 -6.33 -4.83 11.95
N HIS A 87 -6.22 -6.16 11.85
CA HIS A 87 -5.49 -6.99 12.80
C HIS A 87 -4.77 -8.14 12.08
N ASP A 88 -3.47 -8.22 12.31
CA ASP A 88 -2.57 -9.27 11.83
C ASP A 88 -1.96 -9.99 13.05
N TRP A 89 -2.36 -11.24 13.29
CA TRP A 89 -1.84 -11.96 14.45
C TRP A 89 -0.45 -12.56 14.24
N SER A 90 -0.02 -12.71 12.97
CA SER A 90 1.29 -13.29 12.69
C SER A 90 2.41 -12.41 13.21
N ILE A 91 2.26 -11.08 13.06
CA ILE A 91 3.27 -10.11 13.53
C ILE A 91 3.38 -10.03 15.07
N GLU A 92 2.40 -10.56 15.79
CA GLU A 92 2.41 -10.63 17.25
C GLU A 92 3.20 -11.85 17.78
N GLY A 93 3.44 -12.84 16.92
CA GLY A 93 4.14 -14.05 17.29
C GLY A 93 5.66 -13.89 17.34
N PRO A 94 6.38 -14.84 17.97
CA PRO A 94 7.83 -14.84 17.92
C PRO A 94 8.32 -15.24 16.53
N PHE A 95 9.45 -14.66 16.12
CA PHE A 95 10.23 -15.20 15.02
C PHE A 95 10.82 -16.55 15.40
N SER A 96 10.80 -17.53 14.50
CA SER A 96 11.40 -18.85 14.67
C SER A 96 11.79 -19.45 13.32
N ASP A 97 12.89 -20.20 13.30
CA ASP A 97 13.30 -21.00 12.14
C ASP A 97 12.42 -22.24 11.87
N GLU A 98 11.45 -22.49 12.74
CA GLU A 98 10.37 -23.46 12.50
C GLU A 98 9.36 -22.97 11.46
N TRP A 99 9.27 -21.66 11.24
CA TRP A 99 8.43 -21.04 10.23
C TRP A 99 9.18 -20.85 8.91
N ALA A 100 8.46 -20.51 7.83
CA ALA A 100 9.07 -20.38 6.51
C ALA A 100 9.80 -19.06 6.29
N SER A 101 10.97 -19.12 5.65
CA SER A 101 11.68 -17.95 5.14
C SER A 101 10.85 -17.16 4.14
N ALA A 102 10.06 -17.83 3.32
CA ALA A 102 9.14 -17.21 2.37
C ALA A 102 8.19 -16.20 3.05
N THR A 103 7.71 -16.50 4.25
CA THR A 103 6.81 -15.65 5.03
C THR A 103 7.51 -14.95 6.21
N GLY A 104 8.83 -14.80 6.16
CA GLY A 104 9.60 -14.01 7.12
C GLY A 104 9.81 -14.64 8.48
N TYR A 105 9.74 -15.98 8.58
CA TYR A 105 9.90 -16.72 9.82
C TYR A 105 8.90 -16.34 10.92
N LEU A 106 7.68 -15.98 10.51
CA LEU A 106 6.57 -15.63 11.39
C LEU A 106 5.45 -16.67 11.34
N PRO A 107 4.70 -16.87 12.44
CA PRO A 107 3.73 -17.95 12.57
C PRO A 107 2.49 -17.73 11.71
N GLY A 108 2.03 -18.80 11.06
CA GLY A 108 0.67 -18.93 10.55
C GLY A 108 -0.32 -19.48 11.59
N GLY A 109 -1.29 -20.28 11.12
CA GLY A 109 -2.27 -20.97 11.95
C GLY A 109 -3.71 -20.55 11.69
N ILE A 110 -4.60 -20.89 12.62
CA ILE A 110 -6.04 -20.55 12.53
C ILE A 110 -6.38 -19.48 13.54
N GLY A 111 -7.24 -18.57 13.15
CA GLY A 111 -7.78 -17.54 14.04
C GLY A 111 -9.28 -17.36 13.87
N TRP A 112 -9.98 -17.22 14.99
CA TRP A 112 -11.39 -16.91 15.03
C TRP A 112 -11.65 -15.49 15.49
N TYR A 113 -12.55 -14.83 14.82
CA TYR A 113 -13.06 -13.51 15.19
C TYR A 113 -14.54 -13.60 15.46
N LYS A 114 -15.04 -12.89 16.46
CA LYS A 114 -16.47 -12.67 16.64
C LYS A 114 -16.76 -11.23 17.02
N LYS A 115 -17.91 -10.73 16.57
CA LYS A 115 -18.40 -9.43 17.00
C LYS A 115 -19.89 -9.49 17.22
N SER A 116 -20.31 -9.05 18.41
CA SER A 116 -21.72 -8.89 18.75
C SER A 116 -22.14 -7.44 18.57
N PHE A 117 -23.36 -7.25 18.03
CA PHE A 117 -23.94 -5.93 17.80
C PHE A 117 -25.46 -5.98 17.95
N ALA A 118 -26.07 -4.84 18.30
CA ALA A 118 -27.52 -4.72 18.43
C ALA A 118 -28.18 -4.68 17.05
N GLY A 119 -29.33 -5.32 16.91
CA GLY A 119 -30.20 -5.10 15.78
C GLY A 119 -30.75 -3.67 15.76
N ASN A 120 -31.32 -3.29 14.63
CA ASN A 120 -31.94 -1.97 14.47
C ASN A 120 -33.24 -2.10 13.69
N ASN A 121 -34.37 -1.70 14.28
CA ASN A 121 -35.67 -1.70 13.62
C ASN A 121 -35.73 -0.87 12.33
N ALA A 122 -34.82 0.13 12.17
CA ALA A 122 -34.71 0.90 10.94
C ALA A 122 -34.21 0.07 9.74
N TRP A 123 -33.70 -1.15 9.98
CA TRP A 123 -33.28 -2.08 8.94
C TRP A 123 -34.45 -2.92 8.39
N LYS A 124 -35.64 -2.83 9.00
CA LYS A 124 -36.84 -3.54 8.51
C LYS A 124 -37.13 -3.12 7.06
N GLY A 125 -37.21 -4.08 6.14
CA GLY A 125 -37.38 -3.84 4.72
C GLY A 125 -36.17 -3.27 3.99
N LYS A 126 -34.98 -3.34 4.60
CA LYS A 126 -33.68 -2.98 3.99
C LYS A 126 -32.86 -4.23 3.69
N GLN A 127 -31.85 -4.06 2.87
CA GLN A 127 -30.77 -5.01 2.63
C GLN A 127 -29.59 -4.65 3.52
N VAL A 128 -29.06 -5.61 4.26
CA VAL A 128 -27.90 -5.39 5.15
C VAL A 128 -26.76 -6.30 4.74
N TYR A 129 -25.59 -5.72 4.49
CA TYR A 129 -24.40 -6.44 4.08
C TYR A 129 -23.25 -6.21 5.04
N ILE A 130 -22.36 -7.20 5.15
CA ILE A 130 -21.03 -7.04 5.69
C ILE A 130 -20.01 -7.12 4.55
N TYR A 131 -19.12 -6.13 4.49
CA TYR A 131 -18.06 -6.04 3.48
C TYR A 131 -16.71 -6.16 4.15
N PHE A 132 -15.85 -7.03 3.64
CA PHE A 132 -14.46 -7.21 4.04
C PHE A 132 -13.55 -6.73 2.91
N ASP A 133 -12.63 -5.82 3.21
CA ASP A 133 -11.62 -5.38 2.24
C ASP A 133 -10.51 -6.43 2.03
N GLY A 134 -10.23 -7.26 3.05
CA GLY A 134 -9.32 -8.41 2.95
C GLY A 134 -9.26 -9.23 4.24
N VAL A 135 -9.22 -10.56 4.08
CA VAL A 135 -9.05 -11.53 5.18
C VAL A 135 -8.09 -12.62 4.75
N TYR A 136 -6.90 -12.69 5.31
CA TYR A 136 -5.90 -13.67 4.93
C TYR A 136 -5.92 -14.88 5.88
N LYS A 137 -6.21 -16.09 5.40
CA LYS A 137 -6.79 -16.55 4.13
C LYS A 137 -7.89 -17.59 4.43
N ASN A 138 -8.45 -18.20 3.38
CA ASN A 138 -9.47 -19.25 3.51
C ASN A 138 -10.58 -18.87 4.49
N SER A 139 -11.06 -17.62 4.39
CA SER A 139 -12.02 -17.08 5.34
C SER A 139 -13.38 -17.72 5.18
N GLU A 140 -14.00 -18.07 6.30
CA GLU A 140 -15.39 -18.52 6.39
C GLU A 140 -16.15 -17.58 7.33
N VAL A 141 -17.39 -17.23 6.96
CA VAL A 141 -18.18 -16.22 7.67
C VAL A 141 -19.56 -16.75 8.05
N TRP A 142 -19.99 -16.43 9.26
CA TRP A 142 -21.32 -16.77 9.80
C TRP A 142 -21.96 -15.52 10.42
N VAL A 143 -23.31 -15.49 10.39
CA VAL A 143 -24.11 -14.58 11.21
C VAL A 143 -25.15 -15.37 11.97
N ASN A 144 -25.22 -15.18 13.31
CA ASN A 144 -26.14 -15.88 14.20
C ASN A 144 -26.13 -17.42 14.00
N GLY A 145 -24.93 -18.00 13.73
CA GLY A 145 -24.72 -19.41 13.46
C GLY A 145 -25.03 -19.87 12.02
N HIS A 146 -25.57 -19.01 11.17
CA HIS A 146 -25.84 -19.32 9.76
C HIS A 146 -24.60 -19.06 8.91
N TYR A 147 -24.14 -20.06 8.16
CA TYR A 147 -23.03 -19.97 7.24
C TYR A 147 -23.37 -19.08 6.05
N LEU A 148 -22.49 -18.12 5.73
CA LEU A 148 -22.65 -17.18 4.62
C LEU A 148 -21.82 -17.55 3.40
N GLY A 149 -20.64 -18.13 3.62
CA GLY A 149 -19.77 -18.57 2.54
C GLY A 149 -18.29 -18.58 2.92
N LYS A 150 -17.47 -19.04 1.95
CA LYS A 150 -16.01 -19.09 2.00
C LYS A 150 -15.41 -18.14 0.95
N ARG A 151 -14.27 -17.51 1.28
CA ARG A 151 -13.39 -16.82 0.33
C ARG A 151 -11.96 -17.30 0.52
N PRO A 152 -11.39 -18.08 -0.43
CA PRO A 152 -10.03 -18.61 -0.31
C PRO A 152 -8.96 -17.54 -0.47
N ASN A 153 -9.09 -16.66 -1.48
CA ASN A 153 -8.13 -15.60 -1.76
C ASN A 153 -8.15 -14.53 -0.66
N GLY A 154 -7.01 -14.36 0.01
CA GLY A 154 -6.89 -13.41 1.13
C GLY A 154 -6.78 -11.95 0.72
N PHE A 155 -6.51 -11.65 -0.54
CA PHE A 155 -6.24 -10.29 -1.02
C PHE A 155 -7.45 -9.61 -1.67
N ILE A 156 -8.50 -10.38 -2.00
CA ILE A 156 -9.68 -9.90 -2.70
C ILE A 156 -10.76 -9.48 -1.71
N SER A 157 -11.34 -8.31 -1.94
CA SER A 157 -12.48 -7.81 -1.19
C SER A 157 -13.74 -8.60 -1.51
N PHE A 158 -14.62 -8.77 -0.53
CA PHE A 158 -15.87 -9.51 -0.69
C PHE A 158 -16.94 -9.05 0.29
N GLN A 159 -18.20 -9.42 -0.02
CA GLN A 159 -19.33 -9.10 0.86
C GLN A 159 -20.30 -10.27 0.97
N TYR A 160 -21.04 -10.28 2.09
CA TYR A 160 -22.16 -11.20 2.32
C TYR A 160 -23.40 -10.44 2.76
N GLU A 161 -24.58 -10.91 2.29
CA GLU A 161 -25.86 -10.42 2.74
C GLU A 161 -26.26 -11.05 4.08
N LEU A 162 -26.63 -10.23 5.04
CA LEU A 162 -27.00 -10.64 6.41
C LEU A 162 -28.52 -10.67 6.61
N THR A 163 -29.30 -9.96 5.77
CA THR A 163 -30.69 -9.51 5.96
C THR A 163 -31.59 -10.56 6.59
N LYS A 164 -31.66 -11.75 5.98
CA LYS A 164 -32.62 -12.82 6.39
C LYS A 164 -32.27 -13.49 7.73
N TYR A 165 -31.05 -13.29 8.20
CA TYR A 165 -30.56 -13.94 9.44
C TYR A 165 -30.48 -12.98 10.62
N LEU A 166 -30.77 -11.67 10.42
CA LEU A 166 -30.67 -10.66 11.48
C LEU A 166 -31.87 -10.65 12.40
N ASN A 167 -31.60 -10.57 13.70
CA ASN A 167 -32.59 -10.19 14.69
C ASN A 167 -32.62 -8.66 14.79
N LEU A 168 -33.69 -8.03 14.32
CA LEU A 168 -33.82 -6.57 14.26
C LEU A 168 -34.00 -5.90 15.63
N THR A 169 -34.46 -6.63 16.66
CA THR A 169 -34.73 -6.11 18.00
C THR A 169 -33.78 -6.62 19.06
N GLY A 170 -32.94 -7.61 18.72
CA GLY A 170 -32.06 -8.29 19.66
C GLY A 170 -30.60 -8.17 19.30
N LYS A 171 -29.83 -9.06 19.90
CA LYS A 171 -28.37 -9.17 19.66
C LYS A 171 -28.11 -10.03 18.42
N ASN A 172 -27.16 -9.62 17.62
CA ASN A 172 -26.61 -10.38 16.50
C ASN A 172 -25.14 -10.67 16.74
N THR A 173 -24.62 -11.75 16.18
CA THR A 173 -23.22 -12.10 16.27
C THR A 173 -22.71 -12.49 14.88
N ILE A 174 -21.66 -11.84 14.42
CA ILE A 174 -20.87 -12.26 13.25
C ILE A 174 -19.66 -13.04 13.77
N ALA A 175 -19.34 -14.14 13.09
CA ALA A 175 -18.13 -14.92 13.30
C ALA A 175 -17.36 -15.06 11.99
N VAL A 176 -16.04 -15.03 12.09
CA VAL A 176 -15.12 -15.22 10.96
C VAL A 176 -14.02 -16.18 11.40
N ARG A 177 -13.83 -17.26 10.64
CA ARG A 177 -12.67 -18.12 10.75
C ARG A 177 -11.71 -17.79 9.62
N ALA A 178 -10.45 -17.54 9.92
CA ALA A 178 -9.40 -17.40 8.93
C ALA A 178 -8.38 -18.51 9.15
N ASP A 179 -8.09 -19.28 8.11
CA ASP A 179 -7.22 -20.45 8.15
C ASP A 179 -5.97 -20.22 7.31
N HIS A 180 -4.87 -19.92 7.99
CA HIS A 180 -3.53 -19.81 7.44
C HIS A 180 -2.60 -20.89 8.06
N SER A 181 -3.11 -22.09 8.28
CA SER A 181 -2.32 -23.22 8.81
C SER A 181 -1.25 -23.66 7.82
N GLU A 182 -1.48 -23.53 6.54
CA GLU A 182 -0.49 -23.72 5.47
C GLU A 182 0.34 -22.44 5.28
N PHE A 183 1.19 -22.13 6.26
CA PHE A 183 1.90 -20.85 6.38
C PHE A 183 2.98 -20.58 5.32
N ALA A 184 3.44 -21.61 4.59
CA ALA A 184 4.39 -21.47 3.47
C ALA A 184 3.63 -21.47 2.13
N ASP A 185 2.75 -20.50 1.93
CA ASP A 185 1.79 -20.43 0.84
C ASP A 185 1.98 -19.21 -0.09
N SER A 186 2.93 -18.35 0.24
CA SER A 186 3.35 -17.19 -0.54
C SER A 186 4.87 -17.05 -0.51
N ARG A 187 5.44 -16.28 -1.43
CA ARG A 187 6.88 -15.99 -1.46
C ARG A 187 7.27 -14.80 -0.59
N TRP A 188 6.29 -14.03 -0.07
CA TRP A 188 6.46 -12.87 0.81
C TRP A 188 5.54 -12.97 2.02
N TYR A 189 5.75 -12.11 3.00
CA TYR A 189 4.91 -12.06 4.19
C TYR A 189 3.51 -11.53 3.87
N THR A 190 2.52 -12.29 4.18
CA THR A 190 1.10 -11.98 3.89
C THR A 190 0.30 -11.61 5.12
N GLY A 191 0.90 -11.80 6.32
CA GLY A 191 0.17 -11.70 7.57
C GLY A 191 -0.93 -12.74 7.73
N SER A 192 -1.80 -12.57 8.72
CA SER A 192 -2.93 -13.47 8.97
C SER A 192 -4.08 -12.75 9.64
N GLY A 193 -5.32 -13.02 9.20
CA GLY A 193 -6.53 -12.53 9.84
C GLY A 193 -7.27 -11.46 9.08
N ILE A 194 -8.12 -10.70 9.77
CA ILE A 194 -8.86 -9.58 9.19
C ILE A 194 -7.93 -8.35 9.16
N TYR A 195 -7.04 -8.32 8.18
CA TYR A 195 -5.94 -7.36 8.11
C TYR A 195 -6.26 -6.05 7.38
N ARG A 196 -7.49 -5.93 6.86
CA ARG A 196 -8.04 -4.71 6.25
C ARG A 196 -9.37 -4.32 6.87
N ASN A 197 -9.97 -3.24 6.41
CA ASN A 197 -11.20 -2.70 6.97
C ASN A 197 -12.41 -3.62 6.77
N VAL A 198 -13.35 -3.53 7.72
CA VAL A 198 -14.67 -4.15 7.63
C VAL A 198 -15.74 -3.07 7.70
N TYR A 199 -16.79 -3.20 6.89
CA TYR A 199 -17.90 -2.25 6.84
C TYR A 199 -19.24 -2.96 6.96
N LEU A 200 -20.16 -2.32 7.67
CA LEU A 200 -21.58 -2.65 7.65
C LEU A 200 -22.27 -1.70 6.67
N ILE A 201 -23.05 -2.27 5.74
CA ILE A 201 -23.71 -1.51 4.67
C ILE A 201 -25.20 -1.78 4.76
N VAL A 202 -26.02 -0.72 4.84
CA VAL A 202 -27.49 -0.83 4.87
C VAL A 202 -28.04 -0.10 3.68
N LYS A 203 -28.75 -0.82 2.82
CA LYS A 203 -29.30 -0.33 1.56
C LYS A 203 -30.83 -0.49 1.51
N ASP A 204 -31.49 0.25 0.62
CA ASP A 204 -32.90 0.00 0.29
C ASP A 204 -33.02 -1.28 -0.54
N GLN A 205 -34.26 -1.79 -0.74
CA GLN A 205 -34.53 -2.90 -1.68
C GLN A 205 -34.07 -2.54 -3.09
N VAL A 206 -34.23 -1.27 -3.47
CA VAL A 206 -33.69 -0.72 -4.72
C VAL A 206 -32.47 0.11 -4.37
N HIS A 207 -31.30 -0.29 -4.85
CA HIS A 207 -30.05 0.34 -4.47
C HIS A 207 -28.96 0.19 -5.54
N ILE A 208 -27.86 0.93 -5.37
CA ILE A 208 -26.60 0.76 -6.08
C ILE A 208 -25.70 -0.12 -5.23
N ALA A 209 -25.34 -1.31 -5.69
CA ALA A 209 -24.43 -2.20 -4.99
C ALA A 209 -22.98 -1.64 -5.01
N PRO A 210 -22.07 -2.10 -4.13
CA PRO A 210 -20.67 -1.77 -4.23
C PRO A 210 -20.11 -2.09 -5.62
N TRP A 211 -19.25 -1.19 -6.15
CA TRP A 211 -18.58 -1.26 -7.45
C TRP A 211 -19.51 -1.13 -8.67
N ASP A 212 -20.80 -0.89 -8.49
CA ASP A 212 -21.83 -0.83 -9.57
C ASP A 212 -21.94 0.54 -10.25
N VAL A 213 -20.98 1.44 -9.99
CA VAL A 213 -20.80 2.66 -10.74
C VAL A 213 -19.48 2.59 -11.49
N ALA A 214 -19.52 2.65 -12.81
CA ALA A 214 -18.34 2.74 -13.66
C ALA A 214 -18.24 4.14 -14.29
N PHE A 215 -17.03 4.71 -14.25
CA PHE A 215 -16.70 5.98 -14.87
C PHE A 215 -15.54 5.80 -15.85
N SER A 216 -15.72 6.31 -17.07
CA SER A 216 -14.66 6.30 -18.07
C SER A 216 -14.67 7.56 -18.92
N THR A 217 -13.52 7.87 -19.51
CA THR A 217 -13.32 9.01 -20.40
C THR A 217 -12.63 8.53 -21.67
N PRO A 218 -13.38 7.97 -22.64
CA PRO A 218 -12.81 7.38 -23.85
C PRO A 218 -12.08 8.40 -24.74
N ASP A 219 -12.60 9.62 -24.79
CA ASP A 219 -12.04 10.71 -25.61
C ASP A 219 -11.66 11.86 -24.68
N VAL A 220 -10.37 12.21 -24.64
CA VAL A 220 -9.83 13.25 -23.76
C VAL A 220 -8.82 14.10 -24.51
N SER A 221 -9.02 15.41 -24.38
CA SER A 221 -8.03 16.44 -24.77
C SER A 221 -8.09 17.59 -23.76
N ALA A 222 -7.18 18.54 -23.86
CA ALA A 222 -7.23 19.77 -23.04
C ALA A 222 -8.48 20.62 -23.34
N ALA A 223 -9.06 20.53 -24.54
CA ALA A 223 -10.23 21.27 -24.95
C ALA A 223 -11.55 20.61 -24.51
N LYS A 224 -11.60 19.28 -24.50
CA LYS A 224 -12.82 18.54 -24.19
C LYS A 224 -12.57 17.10 -23.73
N ALA A 225 -13.50 16.53 -22.99
CA ALA A 225 -13.52 15.12 -22.66
C ALA A 225 -14.96 14.56 -22.69
N THR A 226 -15.11 13.34 -23.16
CA THR A 226 -16.40 12.61 -23.10
C THR A 226 -16.42 11.77 -21.83
N ALA A 227 -17.29 12.11 -20.89
CA ALA A 227 -17.52 11.30 -19.68
C ALA A 227 -18.65 10.29 -19.94
N LYS A 228 -18.37 9.01 -19.73
CA LYS A 228 -19.33 7.91 -19.73
C LYS A 228 -19.50 7.36 -18.32
N ILE A 229 -20.75 7.29 -17.85
CA ILE A 229 -21.08 6.79 -16.53
C ILE A 229 -22.12 5.69 -16.70
N LYS A 230 -21.76 4.48 -16.24
CA LYS A 230 -22.65 3.33 -16.20
C LYS A 230 -23.01 3.04 -14.75
N VAL A 231 -24.30 2.94 -14.46
CA VAL A 231 -24.83 2.68 -13.12
C VAL A 231 -25.69 1.42 -13.18
N SER A 232 -25.34 0.42 -12.37
CA SER A 232 -26.17 -0.76 -12.17
C SER A 232 -27.02 -0.56 -10.93
N VAL A 233 -28.34 -0.61 -11.11
CA VAL A 233 -29.34 -0.48 -10.04
C VAL A 233 -29.92 -1.85 -9.74
N THR A 234 -29.69 -2.36 -8.54
CA THR A 234 -30.26 -3.61 -8.05
C THR A 234 -31.65 -3.36 -7.49
N ASN A 235 -32.64 -4.10 -7.97
CA ASN A 235 -33.99 -4.15 -7.42
C ASN A 235 -34.23 -5.54 -6.83
N SER A 236 -34.19 -5.65 -5.51
CA SER A 236 -34.46 -6.88 -4.76
C SER A 236 -35.95 -7.12 -4.49
N ASP A 237 -36.82 -6.18 -4.85
CA ASP A 237 -38.27 -6.36 -4.78
C ASP A 237 -38.77 -7.28 -5.92
N LYS A 238 -39.99 -7.84 -5.75
CA LYS A 238 -40.65 -8.68 -6.76
C LYS A 238 -41.40 -7.88 -7.84
N VAL A 239 -41.43 -6.56 -7.71
CA VAL A 239 -42.18 -5.64 -8.61
C VAL A 239 -41.26 -4.57 -9.16
N ASP A 240 -41.66 -4.01 -10.28
CA ASP A 240 -40.95 -2.90 -10.91
C ASP A 240 -40.91 -1.66 -9.99
N ALA A 241 -39.73 -1.03 -9.89
CA ALA A 241 -39.56 0.16 -9.09
C ALA A 241 -39.27 1.40 -9.98
N SER A 242 -40.08 2.44 -9.81
CA SER A 242 -39.86 3.71 -10.49
C SER A 242 -38.92 4.58 -9.65
N VAL A 243 -37.74 4.90 -10.19
CA VAL A 243 -36.71 5.70 -9.48
C VAL A 243 -36.06 6.69 -10.44
N LEU A 244 -35.65 7.85 -9.89
CA LEU A 244 -34.83 8.84 -10.59
C LEU A 244 -33.37 8.60 -10.23
N VAL A 245 -32.54 8.32 -11.23
CA VAL A 245 -31.09 8.24 -11.10
C VAL A 245 -30.51 9.62 -11.38
N ASN A 246 -29.78 10.18 -10.40
CA ASN A 246 -29.10 11.47 -10.54
C ASN A 246 -27.59 11.23 -10.55
N VAL A 247 -26.90 11.91 -11.48
CA VAL A 247 -25.44 11.84 -11.62
C VAL A 247 -24.88 13.26 -11.61
N ASN A 248 -24.02 13.55 -10.63
CA ASN A 248 -23.29 14.81 -10.55
C ASN A 248 -21.78 14.53 -10.57
N LEU A 249 -21.07 15.23 -11.44
CA LEU A 249 -19.61 15.28 -11.43
C LEU A 249 -19.19 16.66 -10.90
N LEU A 250 -18.60 16.71 -9.72
CA LEU A 250 -18.22 17.95 -9.05
C LEU A 250 -16.70 18.17 -9.18
N ASP A 251 -16.28 19.38 -9.49
CA ASP A 251 -14.86 19.75 -9.50
C ASP A 251 -14.30 19.86 -8.07
N GLY A 252 -12.99 20.08 -7.94
CA GLY A 252 -12.30 20.20 -6.64
C GLY A 252 -12.80 21.36 -5.76
N LYS A 253 -13.63 22.28 -6.31
CA LYS A 253 -14.29 23.36 -5.57
C LYS A 253 -15.76 23.03 -5.22
N GLY A 254 -16.24 21.85 -5.60
CA GLY A 254 -17.61 21.40 -5.37
C GLY A 254 -18.63 21.95 -6.38
N LYS A 255 -18.18 22.61 -7.46
CA LYS A 255 -19.07 23.06 -8.53
C LYS A 255 -19.39 21.90 -9.48
N ALA A 256 -20.65 21.76 -9.87
CA ALA A 256 -21.06 20.74 -10.83
C ALA A 256 -20.48 21.05 -12.22
N ALA A 257 -19.63 20.15 -12.71
CA ALA A 257 -19.14 20.11 -14.08
C ALA A 257 -20.13 19.35 -14.98
N ILE A 258 -20.79 18.32 -14.43
CA ILE A 258 -21.90 17.58 -15.05
C ILE A 258 -23.03 17.45 -14.03
N ALA A 259 -24.27 17.61 -14.50
CA ALA A 259 -25.48 17.25 -13.76
C ALA A 259 -26.45 16.59 -14.74
N LEU A 260 -26.75 15.32 -14.53
CA LEU A 260 -27.61 14.50 -15.38
C LEU A 260 -28.63 13.76 -14.50
N GLN A 261 -29.77 13.47 -15.08
CA GLN A 261 -30.80 12.68 -14.42
C GLN A 261 -31.58 11.82 -15.43
N LYS A 262 -32.03 10.65 -15.00
CA LYS A 262 -32.84 9.76 -15.84
C LYS A 262 -33.86 9.02 -14.98
N GLN A 263 -35.15 9.16 -15.32
CA GLN A 263 -36.20 8.34 -14.73
C GLN A 263 -36.12 6.95 -15.30
N ILE A 264 -36.10 5.94 -14.45
CA ILE A 264 -36.08 4.53 -14.85
C ILE A 264 -37.19 3.74 -14.17
N LYS A 265 -37.57 2.65 -14.78
CA LYS A 265 -38.45 1.63 -14.22
C LYS A 265 -37.60 0.37 -14.06
N ALA A 266 -36.92 0.24 -12.91
CA ALA A 266 -36.04 -0.88 -12.62
C ALA A 266 -36.87 -2.14 -12.36
N LYS A 267 -36.70 -3.14 -13.22
CA LYS A 267 -37.30 -4.48 -13.05
C LYS A 267 -36.60 -5.22 -11.92
N PRO A 268 -37.22 -6.27 -11.32
CA PRO A 268 -36.53 -7.17 -10.42
C PRO A 268 -35.19 -7.67 -10.99
N GLY A 269 -34.15 -7.72 -10.18
CA GLY A 269 -32.77 -8.03 -10.57
C GLY A 269 -31.92 -6.78 -10.80
N VAL A 270 -30.94 -6.86 -11.70
CA VAL A 270 -30.03 -5.76 -12.01
C VAL A 270 -30.50 -5.01 -13.26
N TYR A 271 -30.61 -3.68 -13.15
CA TYR A 271 -30.99 -2.80 -14.26
C TYR A 271 -29.86 -1.80 -14.52
N GLU A 272 -29.32 -1.81 -15.73
CA GLU A 272 -28.24 -0.91 -16.13
C GLU A 272 -28.76 0.38 -16.76
N VAL A 273 -28.16 1.51 -16.40
CA VAL A 273 -28.42 2.81 -16.98
C VAL A 273 -27.13 3.53 -17.32
N GLU A 274 -27.07 4.08 -18.52
CA GLU A 274 -25.90 4.79 -19.01
C GLU A 274 -26.20 6.28 -19.21
N PHE A 275 -25.14 7.06 -18.94
CA PHE A 275 -25.09 8.50 -19.17
C PHE A 275 -23.82 8.81 -19.93
N GLU A 276 -23.94 9.75 -20.88
CA GLU A 276 -22.80 10.29 -21.62
C GLU A 276 -22.91 11.80 -21.69
N LYS A 277 -21.80 12.50 -21.50
CA LYS A 277 -21.76 13.96 -21.58
C LYS A 277 -20.37 14.45 -21.91
N GLU A 278 -20.29 15.38 -22.85
CA GLU A 278 -19.07 16.12 -23.14
C GLU A 278 -18.83 17.22 -22.09
N LEU A 279 -17.59 17.33 -21.60
CA LEU A 279 -17.08 18.42 -20.76
C LEU A 279 -16.16 19.30 -21.61
N SER A 280 -16.37 20.61 -21.57
CA SER A 280 -15.46 21.59 -22.15
C SER A 280 -14.36 21.94 -21.15
N SER A 281 -13.10 22.02 -21.62
CA SER A 281 -11.93 22.39 -20.83
C SER A 281 -11.81 21.65 -19.50
N PRO A 282 -11.80 20.31 -19.50
CA PRO A 282 -11.68 19.51 -18.29
C PRO A 282 -10.33 19.78 -17.60
N LYS A 283 -10.31 19.68 -16.27
CA LYS A 283 -9.06 19.61 -15.53
C LYS A 283 -8.55 18.16 -15.60
N LEU A 284 -7.41 17.99 -16.24
CA LEU A 284 -6.83 16.68 -16.42
C LEU A 284 -6.05 16.26 -15.17
N TRP A 285 -6.19 14.98 -14.82
CA TRP A 285 -5.37 14.32 -13.82
C TRP A 285 -4.02 13.91 -14.42
N ASP A 286 -2.93 14.25 -13.74
CA ASP A 286 -1.58 13.78 -14.09
C ASP A 286 -0.71 13.58 -12.82
N THR A 287 0.53 13.13 -13.01
CA THR A 287 1.45 12.83 -11.89
C THR A 287 1.94 14.05 -11.14
N GLU A 288 1.89 15.26 -11.74
CA GLU A 288 2.34 16.52 -11.14
C GLU A 288 1.15 17.33 -10.59
N LYS A 289 0.00 17.23 -11.28
CA LYS A 289 -1.25 17.89 -10.92
C LYS A 289 -2.39 16.88 -10.90
N PRO A 290 -2.51 16.10 -9.81
CA PRO A 290 -3.50 15.05 -9.69
C PRO A 290 -4.91 15.64 -9.40
N GLU A 291 -5.48 16.32 -10.37
CA GLU A 291 -6.80 16.95 -10.28
C GLU A 291 -7.90 15.88 -10.26
N LEU A 292 -8.67 15.86 -9.20
CA LEU A 292 -9.75 14.90 -8.99
C LEU A 292 -11.12 15.58 -9.03
N TYR A 293 -12.08 14.86 -9.56
CA TYR A 293 -13.50 15.16 -9.49
C TYR A 293 -14.16 14.23 -8.48
N LYS A 294 -15.31 14.68 -7.96
CA LYS A 294 -16.16 13.89 -7.09
C LYS A 294 -17.39 13.45 -7.88
N LEU A 295 -17.48 12.16 -8.20
CA LEU A 295 -18.65 11.57 -8.83
C LEU A 295 -19.66 11.21 -7.74
N GLN A 296 -20.87 11.78 -7.82
CA GLN A 296 -21.99 11.46 -6.94
C GLN A 296 -23.11 10.86 -7.77
N VAL A 297 -23.53 9.65 -7.43
CA VAL A 297 -24.68 8.98 -8.03
C VAL A 297 -25.69 8.72 -6.95
N SER A 298 -26.92 9.18 -7.11
CA SER A 298 -27.99 8.96 -6.15
C SER A 298 -29.27 8.46 -6.78
N LEU A 299 -30.00 7.66 -6.03
CA LEU A 299 -31.37 7.22 -6.35
C LEU A 299 -32.35 8.03 -5.54
N SER A 300 -33.36 8.57 -6.21
CA SER A 300 -34.43 9.32 -5.55
C SER A 300 -35.84 8.88 -5.98
N ARG A 301 -36.81 9.05 -5.06
CA ARG A 301 -38.22 8.79 -5.28
C ARG A 301 -39.02 9.92 -4.65
N ASN A 302 -39.98 10.48 -5.39
CA ASN A 302 -40.77 11.62 -4.93
C ASN A 302 -39.93 12.81 -4.43
N GLY A 303 -38.83 13.12 -5.17
CA GLY A 303 -37.92 14.22 -4.83
C GLY A 303 -36.97 13.97 -3.64
N LYS A 304 -37.04 12.81 -2.97
CA LYS A 304 -36.19 12.46 -1.83
C LYS A 304 -35.17 11.39 -2.22
N ALA A 305 -33.89 11.69 -2.01
CA ALA A 305 -32.82 10.68 -2.17
C ALA A 305 -32.92 9.63 -1.06
N PHE A 306 -32.70 8.37 -1.44
CA PHE A 306 -32.76 7.22 -0.51
C PHE A 306 -31.52 6.30 -0.64
N ASP A 307 -30.71 6.45 -1.70
CA ASP A 307 -29.41 5.81 -1.84
C ASP A 307 -28.43 6.75 -2.52
N GLU A 308 -27.14 6.63 -2.18
CA GLU A 308 -26.06 7.46 -2.74
C GLU A 308 -24.73 6.70 -2.72
N VAL A 309 -24.02 6.78 -3.84
CA VAL A 309 -22.62 6.41 -3.98
C VAL A 309 -21.82 7.64 -4.34
N THR A 310 -20.70 7.85 -3.64
CA THR A 310 -19.77 8.93 -3.89
C THR A 310 -18.36 8.39 -3.99
N GLN A 311 -17.62 8.75 -5.05
CA GLN A 311 -16.24 8.33 -5.26
C GLN A 311 -15.42 9.42 -5.97
N SER A 312 -14.09 9.39 -5.77
CA SER A 312 -13.16 10.23 -6.51
C SER A 312 -12.90 9.61 -7.88
N VAL A 313 -12.85 10.45 -8.91
CA VAL A 313 -12.51 10.05 -10.29
C VAL A 313 -11.59 11.09 -10.92
N GLY A 314 -10.80 10.70 -11.91
CA GLY A 314 -9.95 11.63 -12.66
C GLY A 314 -10.21 11.55 -14.16
N ILE A 315 -10.00 12.64 -14.86
CA ILE A 315 -10.11 12.72 -16.32
C ILE A 315 -8.69 12.70 -16.88
N ARG A 316 -8.36 11.69 -17.68
CA ARG A 316 -7.06 11.55 -18.30
C ARG A 316 -7.14 10.65 -19.52
N SER A 317 -6.17 10.79 -20.44
CA SER A 317 -5.89 9.79 -21.48
C SER A 317 -4.61 9.03 -21.17
N ILE A 318 -4.58 7.73 -21.49
CA ILE A 318 -3.39 6.88 -21.46
C ILE A 318 -3.25 6.19 -22.80
N ARG A 319 -2.02 6.08 -23.27
CA ARG A 319 -1.71 5.33 -24.48
C ARG A 319 -0.33 4.68 -24.38
N PHE A 320 -0.27 3.42 -24.71
CA PHE A 320 0.98 2.71 -24.92
C PHE A 320 1.23 2.60 -26.44
N ASP A 321 2.45 2.92 -26.84
CA ASP A 321 2.87 2.93 -28.23
C ASP A 321 4.10 2.04 -28.38
N LYS A 322 4.08 1.17 -29.38
CA LYS A 322 5.13 0.17 -29.60
C LYS A 322 6.50 0.76 -29.93
N ASP A 323 6.55 1.96 -30.49
CA ASP A 323 7.80 2.63 -30.92
C ASP A 323 8.17 3.81 -30.01
N LYS A 324 7.20 4.38 -29.27
CA LYS A 324 7.38 5.63 -28.51
C LYS A 324 7.07 5.49 -27.01
N GLY A 325 6.76 4.27 -26.53
CA GLY A 325 6.53 4.00 -25.13
C GLY A 325 5.17 4.51 -24.60
N PHE A 326 5.14 5.08 -23.40
CA PHE A 326 3.90 5.47 -22.72
C PHE A 326 3.61 6.97 -22.81
N PHE A 327 2.34 7.31 -22.97
CA PHE A 327 1.82 8.68 -23.01
C PHE A 327 0.72 8.86 -21.96
N LEU A 328 0.82 9.96 -21.20
CA LEU A 328 -0.21 10.46 -20.30
C LEU A 328 -0.67 11.83 -20.80
N ASN A 329 -1.95 11.97 -21.13
CA ASN A 329 -2.50 13.21 -21.71
C ASN A 329 -1.69 13.70 -22.93
N ASP A 330 -1.37 12.79 -23.84
CA ASP A 330 -0.54 12.98 -25.04
C ASP A 330 0.90 13.41 -24.77
N LYS A 331 1.32 13.50 -23.49
CA LYS A 331 2.71 13.78 -23.14
C LYS A 331 3.47 12.47 -22.99
N SER A 332 4.56 12.30 -23.75
CA SER A 332 5.50 11.17 -23.55
C SER A 332 6.00 11.17 -22.10
N THR A 333 5.86 10.04 -21.45
CA THR A 333 6.16 9.88 -20.02
C THR A 333 6.87 8.55 -19.79
N LYS A 334 8.11 8.60 -19.28
CA LYS A 334 8.80 7.39 -18.85
C LYS A 334 8.28 6.98 -17.46
N LEU A 335 7.81 5.74 -17.34
CA LEU A 335 7.35 5.21 -16.04
C LEU A 335 8.59 4.83 -15.20
N LYS A 336 8.84 5.65 -14.18
CA LYS A 336 9.90 5.47 -13.17
C LYS A 336 9.28 4.75 -11.98
N GLY A 337 9.18 3.43 -12.09
CA GLY A 337 8.37 2.60 -11.21
C GLY A 337 9.17 1.83 -10.17
N VAL A 338 8.50 1.46 -9.10
CA VAL A 338 8.99 0.51 -8.10
C VAL A 338 7.91 -0.51 -7.76
N CYS A 339 8.33 -1.74 -7.48
CA CYS A 339 7.48 -2.78 -6.89
C CYS A 339 7.34 -2.54 -5.39
N ILE A 340 6.16 -2.82 -4.81
CA ILE A 340 5.90 -2.69 -3.37
C ILE A 340 5.06 -3.88 -2.87
N HIS A 341 5.32 -4.32 -1.64
CA HIS A 341 4.50 -5.27 -0.89
C HIS A 341 3.64 -4.57 0.17
N ASP A 342 2.66 -5.28 0.73
CA ASP A 342 1.66 -4.72 1.65
C ASP A 342 2.20 -4.42 3.07
N ASP A 343 3.31 -5.04 3.49
CA ASP A 343 3.77 -4.99 4.88
C ASP A 343 4.50 -3.69 5.26
N ALA A 344 4.54 -3.44 6.56
CA ALA A 344 5.29 -2.33 7.15
C ALA A 344 6.08 -2.78 8.40
N GLY A 345 6.92 -3.79 8.25
CA GLY A 345 7.79 -4.28 9.32
C GLY A 345 6.99 -4.55 10.61
N ALA A 346 7.23 -3.77 11.67
CA ALA A 346 6.58 -3.94 12.98
C ALA A 346 5.04 -3.88 12.97
N LEU A 347 4.42 -3.43 11.91
CA LEU A 347 2.95 -3.37 11.77
C LEU A 347 2.37 -4.56 11.00
N GLY A 348 3.24 -5.44 10.49
CA GLY A 348 2.80 -6.49 9.58
C GLY A 348 2.06 -5.92 8.37
N VAL A 349 0.95 -6.53 7.99
CA VAL A 349 0.06 -6.06 6.89
C VAL A 349 -1.14 -5.25 7.38
N ALA A 350 -1.33 -5.10 8.70
CA ALA A 350 -2.36 -4.25 9.28
C ALA A 350 -1.91 -2.77 9.33
N VAL A 351 -1.54 -2.22 8.19
CA VAL A 351 -0.84 -0.94 8.06
C VAL A 351 -1.81 0.24 8.07
N PRO A 352 -1.66 1.22 8.99
CA PRO A 352 -2.40 2.47 8.93
C PRO A 352 -2.06 3.31 7.69
N GLN A 353 -3.05 4.03 7.17
CA GLN A 353 -2.90 4.85 5.95
C GLN A 353 -1.75 5.87 6.06
N GLU A 354 -1.52 6.44 7.25
CA GLU A 354 -0.48 7.45 7.50
C GLU A 354 0.94 6.92 7.22
N VAL A 355 1.18 5.62 7.41
CA VAL A 355 2.46 4.98 7.09
C VAL A 355 2.71 5.03 5.59
N TRP A 356 1.69 4.72 4.80
CA TRP A 356 1.77 4.81 3.35
C TRP A 356 1.95 6.24 2.85
N VAL A 357 1.30 7.22 3.48
CA VAL A 357 1.52 8.65 3.15
C VAL A 357 3.00 9.04 3.29
N ARG A 358 3.67 8.61 4.38
CA ARG A 358 5.10 8.88 4.58
C ARG A 358 5.96 8.16 3.53
N ARG A 359 5.73 6.86 3.32
CA ARG A 359 6.49 6.05 2.37
C ARG A 359 6.34 6.56 0.94
N LEU A 360 5.12 6.88 0.50
CA LEU A 360 4.86 7.43 -0.83
C LEU A 360 5.51 8.81 -1.03
N LYS A 361 5.52 9.69 -0.02
CA LYS A 361 6.26 10.96 -0.10
C LYS A 361 7.75 10.73 -0.34
N LEU A 362 8.37 9.80 0.39
CA LEU A 362 9.77 9.45 0.20
C LEU A 362 10.03 8.92 -1.22
N LEU A 363 9.18 8.03 -1.73
CA LEU A 363 9.31 7.51 -3.09
C LEU A 363 9.13 8.62 -4.14
N LYS A 364 8.16 9.53 -3.95
CA LYS A 364 7.96 10.68 -4.83
C LYS A 364 9.19 11.60 -4.87
N ASP A 365 9.82 11.84 -3.71
CA ASP A 365 11.05 12.64 -3.60
C ASP A 365 12.24 11.98 -4.30
N ALA A 366 12.27 10.65 -4.41
CA ALA A 366 13.25 9.91 -5.21
C ALA A 366 13.00 10.01 -6.72
N GLY A 367 11.90 10.63 -7.16
CA GLY A 367 11.51 10.74 -8.56
C GLY A 367 10.64 9.58 -9.06
N VAL A 368 10.13 8.71 -8.16
CA VAL A 368 9.18 7.65 -8.51
C VAL A 368 7.85 8.27 -8.93
N ASN A 369 7.32 7.85 -10.07
CA ASN A 369 6.01 8.26 -10.57
C ASN A 369 5.03 7.10 -10.79
N SER A 370 5.49 5.85 -10.59
CA SER A 370 4.66 4.67 -10.81
C SER A 370 4.92 3.58 -9.75
N LEU A 371 3.89 2.80 -9.44
CA LEU A 371 3.94 1.66 -8.50
C LEU A 371 3.45 0.39 -9.20
N ARG A 372 4.11 -0.72 -8.95
CA ARG A 372 3.59 -2.07 -9.20
C ARG A 372 3.22 -2.70 -7.88
N LEU A 373 1.97 -3.09 -7.75
CA LEU A 373 1.44 -3.73 -6.54
C LEU A 373 1.74 -5.23 -6.59
N SER A 374 2.88 -5.60 -6.01
CA SER A 374 3.42 -6.96 -6.06
C SER A 374 2.81 -7.85 -4.98
N HIS A 375 2.38 -9.02 -5.24
CA HIS A 375 1.85 -9.56 -6.50
C HIS A 375 0.39 -9.88 -6.22
N ASN A 376 -0.35 -8.90 -5.74
CA ASN A 376 -1.74 -8.99 -5.28
C ASN A 376 -2.40 -7.61 -5.19
N PRO A 377 -3.73 -7.52 -5.24
CA PRO A 377 -4.42 -6.26 -4.98
C PRO A 377 -4.18 -5.77 -3.55
N HIS A 378 -3.89 -4.48 -3.40
CA HIS A 378 -3.63 -3.85 -2.10
C HIS A 378 -4.91 -3.28 -1.46
N ALA A 379 -4.78 -2.64 -0.27
CA ALA A 379 -5.89 -2.03 0.44
C ALA A 379 -6.49 -0.84 -0.32
N ASP A 380 -7.82 -0.65 -0.25
CA ASP A 380 -8.55 0.38 -1.00
C ASP A 380 -7.96 1.80 -0.84
N TYR A 381 -7.56 2.16 0.38
CA TYR A 381 -7.01 3.50 0.64
C TYR A 381 -5.67 3.78 -0.08
N LEU A 382 -4.92 2.74 -0.49
CA LEU A 382 -3.66 2.94 -1.22
C LEU A 382 -3.91 3.48 -2.63
N TYR A 383 -4.94 2.99 -3.30
CA TYR A 383 -5.35 3.54 -4.61
C TYR A 383 -5.81 4.99 -4.49
N ASP A 384 -6.59 5.31 -3.45
CA ASP A 384 -6.97 6.69 -3.12
C ASP A 384 -5.76 7.61 -2.90
N LEU A 385 -4.71 7.09 -2.24
CA LEU A 385 -3.46 7.83 -2.04
C LEU A 385 -2.71 8.02 -3.36
N CYS A 386 -2.65 6.99 -4.20
CA CYS A 386 -2.05 7.09 -5.54
C CYS A 386 -2.77 8.14 -6.41
N ASP A 387 -4.10 8.14 -6.38
CA ASP A 387 -4.90 9.16 -7.08
C ASP A 387 -4.59 10.58 -6.60
N LYS A 388 -4.51 10.78 -5.28
CA LYS A 388 -4.27 12.11 -4.65
C LYS A 388 -2.83 12.59 -4.78
N MET A 389 -1.87 11.66 -4.84
CA MET A 389 -0.44 11.99 -4.85
C MET A 389 0.17 11.92 -6.25
N GLY A 390 -0.60 11.53 -7.26
CA GLY A 390 -0.16 11.46 -8.65
C GLY A 390 0.82 10.30 -8.91
N PHE A 391 0.49 9.09 -8.47
CA PHE A 391 1.19 7.87 -8.86
C PHE A 391 0.40 7.12 -9.92
N LEU A 392 1.10 6.60 -10.92
CA LEU A 392 0.56 5.64 -11.88
C LEU A 392 0.68 4.24 -11.28
N VAL A 393 -0.31 3.38 -11.49
CA VAL A 393 -0.39 2.08 -10.84
C VAL A 393 -0.56 0.96 -11.86
N MET A 394 0.25 -0.09 -11.74
CA MET A 394 0.00 -1.41 -12.27
C MET A 394 -0.55 -2.27 -11.15
N ASP A 395 -1.84 -2.65 -11.25
CA ASP A 395 -2.49 -3.52 -10.28
C ASP A 395 -2.38 -4.97 -10.74
N GLU A 396 -1.92 -5.86 -9.86
CA GLU A 396 -1.57 -7.23 -10.19
C GLU A 396 -2.40 -8.24 -9.39
N ALA A 397 -2.86 -9.31 -10.05
CA ALA A 397 -3.82 -10.24 -9.47
C ALA A 397 -3.15 -11.45 -8.79
N PHE A 398 -2.14 -12.06 -9.43
CA PHE A 398 -1.65 -13.39 -9.04
C PHE A 398 -0.13 -13.53 -9.16
N ASP A 399 0.48 -14.28 -8.23
CA ASP A 399 1.86 -14.76 -8.32
C ASP A 399 1.95 -16.19 -8.87
N GLU A 400 0.88 -16.94 -8.83
CA GLU A 400 0.78 -18.30 -9.40
C GLU A 400 -0.59 -18.55 -10.01
N TRP A 401 -0.65 -19.51 -10.94
CA TRP A 401 -1.90 -19.95 -11.57
C TRP A 401 -2.29 -21.36 -11.11
N GLU A 402 -2.65 -22.25 -12.04
CA GLU A 402 -3.14 -23.61 -11.75
C GLU A 402 -2.10 -24.53 -11.11
N VAL A 403 -0.82 -24.19 -11.20
CA VAL A 403 0.29 -25.01 -10.66
C VAL A 403 1.09 -24.19 -9.67
N GLY A 404 1.33 -24.75 -8.50
CA GLY A 404 2.02 -24.08 -7.40
C GLY A 404 3.49 -23.81 -7.69
N LYS A 405 3.95 -22.61 -7.40
CA LYS A 405 5.37 -22.18 -7.42
C LYS A 405 6.09 -22.63 -6.14
N ASN A 406 7.40 -22.55 -6.13
CA ASN A 406 8.23 -22.84 -4.96
C ASN A 406 8.08 -21.73 -3.92
N LYS A 407 7.76 -22.12 -2.66
CA LYS A 407 7.80 -21.24 -1.47
C LYS A 407 8.83 -21.82 -0.52
N TRP A 408 9.95 -21.13 -0.38
CA TRP A 408 11.10 -21.63 0.35
C TRP A 408 10.88 -21.58 1.86
N VAL A 409 11.25 -22.68 2.56
CA VAL A 409 11.05 -22.81 4.01
C VAL A 409 12.31 -22.45 4.79
N ALA A 410 13.46 -22.97 4.37
CA ALA A 410 14.72 -22.87 5.11
C ALA A 410 15.65 -21.72 4.63
N GLY A 411 15.16 -20.88 3.73
CA GLY A 411 15.90 -19.80 3.07
C GLY A 411 15.72 -19.84 1.57
N TRP A 412 15.90 -18.71 0.91
CA TRP A 412 15.77 -18.59 -0.55
C TRP A 412 16.66 -19.62 -1.27
N ASN A 413 16.04 -20.47 -2.08
CA ASN A 413 16.70 -21.58 -2.78
C ASN A 413 17.36 -22.64 -1.89
N VAL A 414 16.90 -22.83 -0.66
CA VAL A 414 17.47 -23.77 0.31
C VAL A 414 16.45 -24.84 0.70
N GLY A 415 16.87 -26.11 0.55
CA GLY A 415 16.06 -27.26 0.95
C GLY A 415 14.89 -27.56 0.01
N THR A 416 13.86 -28.21 0.53
CA THR A 416 12.63 -28.54 -0.20
C THR A 416 11.61 -27.40 -0.01
N PRO A 417 11.10 -26.79 -1.08
CA PRO A 417 10.09 -25.76 -0.96
C PRO A 417 8.70 -26.37 -0.69
N SER A 418 7.81 -25.59 -0.09
CA SER A 418 6.38 -25.83 -0.11
C SER A 418 5.81 -25.52 -1.50
N LYS A 419 4.71 -26.18 -1.83
CA LYS A 419 3.91 -25.90 -3.03
C LYS A 419 2.52 -25.35 -2.68
N ASN A 420 2.15 -25.29 -1.40
CA ASN A 420 0.84 -24.79 -0.97
C ASN A 420 0.60 -23.36 -1.51
N GLY A 421 -0.64 -23.01 -1.81
CA GLY A 421 -0.94 -21.66 -2.26
C GLY A 421 -2.28 -21.52 -2.99
N TYR A 422 -2.43 -20.40 -3.67
CA TYR A 422 -3.68 -20.08 -4.36
C TYR A 422 -4.01 -21.01 -5.54
N HIS A 423 -3.01 -21.68 -6.12
CA HIS A 423 -3.20 -22.61 -7.23
C HIS A 423 -4.25 -23.69 -6.93
N GLU A 424 -4.43 -24.08 -5.67
CA GLU A 424 -5.42 -25.07 -5.21
C GLU A 424 -6.86 -24.62 -5.48
N TYR A 425 -7.09 -23.30 -5.53
CA TYR A 425 -8.40 -22.67 -5.75
C TYR A 425 -8.52 -22.02 -7.12
N PHE A 426 -7.45 -21.97 -7.89
CA PHE A 426 -7.35 -21.17 -9.11
C PHE A 426 -8.46 -21.49 -10.12
N LYS A 427 -8.69 -22.78 -10.41
CA LYS A 427 -9.69 -23.23 -11.42
C LYS A 427 -11.12 -22.77 -11.11
N GLU A 428 -11.45 -22.69 -9.83
CA GLU A 428 -12.80 -22.31 -9.39
C GLU A 428 -12.96 -20.79 -9.26
N TRP A 429 -11.88 -20.08 -8.86
CA TRP A 429 -11.98 -18.72 -8.36
C TRP A 429 -11.31 -17.65 -9.23
N ALA A 430 -10.36 -18.00 -10.09
CA ALA A 430 -9.49 -17.03 -10.74
C ALA A 430 -10.25 -15.98 -11.58
N ASP A 431 -11.23 -16.41 -12.39
CA ASP A 431 -12.02 -15.49 -13.22
C ASP A 431 -12.79 -14.48 -12.38
N ARG A 432 -13.36 -14.94 -11.28
CA ARG A 432 -14.10 -14.10 -10.34
C ARG A 432 -13.15 -13.16 -9.60
N ASP A 433 -12.01 -13.68 -9.12
CA ASP A 433 -11.07 -12.90 -8.33
C ASP A 433 -10.44 -11.78 -9.15
N VAL A 434 -10.02 -12.05 -10.39
CA VAL A 434 -9.48 -11.01 -11.27
C VAL A 434 -10.57 -10.00 -11.68
N ALA A 435 -11.81 -10.43 -11.88
CA ALA A 435 -12.92 -9.52 -12.17
C ALA A 435 -13.26 -8.64 -10.96
N ASP A 436 -13.29 -9.19 -9.74
CA ASP A 436 -13.54 -8.45 -8.50
C ASP A 436 -12.43 -7.41 -8.23
N MET A 437 -11.14 -7.74 -8.52
CA MET A 437 -10.03 -6.77 -8.47
C MET A 437 -10.31 -5.57 -9.39
N VAL A 438 -10.67 -5.84 -10.64
CA VAL A 438 -10.92 -4.80 -11.64
C VAL A 438 -12.17 -3.98 -11.31
N LEU A 439 -13.28 -4.63 -10.93
CA LEU A 439 -14.54 -3.98 -10.54
C LEU A 439 -14.33 -2.99 -9.41
N ARG A 440 -13.59 -3.41 -8.37
CA ARG A 440 -13.30 -2.60 -7.21
C ARG A 440 -12.52 -1.33 -7.57
N ALA A 441 -11.54 -1.46 -8.47
CA ALA A 441 -10.53 -0.44 -8.67
C ALA A 441 -10.63 0.33 -10.00
N ARG A 442 -11.54 -0.04 -10.93
CA ARG A 442 -11.62 0.53 -12.28
C ARG A 442 -11.84 2.04 -12.36
N ASN A 443 -12.34 2.68 -11.30
CA ASN A 443 -12.60 4.13 -11.30
C ASN A 443 -11.39 4.98 -10.87
N HIS A 444 -10.31 4.35 -10.37
CA HIS A 444 -9.10 5.06 -9.98
C HIS A 444 -8.32 5.54 -11.22
N PRO A 445 -8.10 6.87 -11.38
CA PRO A 445 -7.33 7.39 -12.50
C PRO A 445 -5.85 6.99 -12.45
N SER A 446 -5.33 6.66 -11.28
CA SER A 446 -3.95 6.18 -11.09
C SER A 446 -3.69 4.86 -11.82
N ILE A 447 -4.67 3.96 -11.91
CA ILE A 447 -4.47 2.64 -12.54
C ILE A 447 -4.37 2.80 -14.06
N ILE A 448 -3.28 2.29 -14.63
CA ILE A 448 -2.98 2.38 -16.06
C ILE A 448 -2.94 1.02 -16.78
N MET A 449 -2.80 -0.09 -16.05
CA MET A 449 -2.83 -1.44 -16.59
C MET A 449 -3.20 -2.48 -15.53
N TRP A 450 -3.74 -3.60 -15.96
CA TRP A 450 -4.10 -4.76 -15.17
C TRP A 450 -3.13 -5.90 -15.44
N SER A 451 -2.42 -6.39 -14.42
CA SER A 451 -1.52 -7.54 -14.55
C SER A 451 -2.19 -8.82 -14.08
N ILE A 452 -2.15 -9.84 -14.94
CA ILE A 452 -2.78 -11.15 -14.66
C ILE A 452 -1.83 -12.15 -14.02
N GLY A 453 -0.55 -11.82 -13.90
CA GLY A 453 0.38 -12.76 -13.25
C GLY A 453 1.83 -12.29 -13.23
N ASN A 454 2.52 -12.72 -12.16
CA ASN A 454 3.94 -12.52 -11.95
C ASN A 454 4.71 -13.80 -12.20
N GLU A 455 5.69 -13.77 -13.11
CA GLU A 455 6.65 -14.88 -13.31
C GLU A 455 6.01 -16.27 -13.38
N ILE A 456 4.80 -16.34 -13.95
CA ILE A 456 4.12 -17.64 -14.12
C ILE A 456 4.94 -18.56 -15.02
N ASP A 457 5.69 -17.97 -15.93
CA ASP A 457 6.58 -18.60 -16.90
C ASP A 457 8.02 -18.76 -16.40
N TYR A 458 8.25 -18.71 -15.06
CA TYR A 458 9.61 -18.91 -14.56
C TYR A 458 10.12 -20.29 -14.96
N PRO A 459 11.29 -20.40 -15.65
CA PRO A 459 11.78 -21.67 -16.15
C PRO A 459 11.91 -22.75 -15.06
N ASN A 460 11.18 -23.86 -15.23
CA ASN A 460 11.12 -24.99 -14.30
C ASN A 460 10.51 -24.67 -12.91
N ASP A 461 9.76 -23.56 -12.79
CA ASP A 461 9.02 -23.23 -11.57
C ASP A 461 7.68 -22.51 -11.87
N PRO A 462 6.62 -23.24 -12.29
CA PRO A 462 6.62 -24.70 -12.47
C PRO A 462 6.81 -25.18 -13.93
N TYR A 463 6.71 -24.33 -14.95
CA TYR A 463 6.59 -24.73 -16.34
C TYR A 463 7.92 -24.92 -17.04
N THR A 464 7.96 -25.83 -18.02
CA THR A 464 9.15 -26.18 -18.79
C THR A 464 8.87 -26.24 -20.29
N HIS A 465 9.93 -26.12 -21.10
CA HIS A 465 9.89 -26.27 -22.56
C HIS A 465 11.25 -26.71 -23.09
N GLU A 466 11.29 -27.43 -24.21
CA GLU A 466 12.53 -27.92 -24.83
C GLU A 466 13.51 -26.80 -25.21
N VAL A 467 13.02 -25.58 -25.48
CA VAL A 467 13.85 -24.42 -25.76
C VAL A 467 14.82 -24.07 -24.61
N LEU A 468 14.55 -24.52 -23.39
CA LEU A 468 15.43 -24.32 -22.24
C LEU A 468 16.78 -25.06 -22.38
N ASN A 469 16.88 -26.04 -23.27
CA ASN A 469 18.15 -26.70 -23.61
C ASN A 469 19.02 -25.85 -24.55
N THR A 470 18.47 -24.78 -25.14
CA THR A 470 19.13 -23.96 -26.14
C THR A 470 19.14 -22.50 -25.76
N GLY A 471 20.14 -21.75 -26.21
CA GLY A 471 20.18 -20.32 -26.05
C GLY A 471 20.43 -19.83 -24.61
N ARG A 472 20.24 -18.51 -24.41
CA ARG A 472 20.46 -17.83 -23.16
C ARG A 472 19.14 -17.65 -22.42
N ASN A 473 18.81 -18.63 -21.58
CA ASN A 473 17.62 -18.59 -20.74
C ASN A 473 18.02 -18.26 -19.30
N PRO A 474 17.38 -17.30 -18.64
CA PRO A 474 17.60 -17.07 -17.22
C PRO A 474 17.00 -18.26 -16.45
N GLN A 475 17.88 -19.06 -15.87
CA GLN A 475 17.51 -20.16 -14.99
C GLN A 475 18.39 -20.10 -13.74
N ILE A 476 17.78 -20.03 -12.58
CA ILE A 476 18.53 -20.03 -11.31
C ILE A 476 19.34 -21.32 -11.15
N TYR A 477 18.86 -22.45 -11.69
CA TYR A 477 19.48 -23.76 -11.49
C TYR A 477 20.18 -24.34 -12.74
N GLY A 478 20.09 -23.68 -13.90
CA GLY A 478 20.73 -24.12 -15.13
C GLY A 478 20.37 -25.56 -15.57
N LYS A 479 19.18 -26.05 -15.24
CA LYS A 479 18.79 -27.45 -15.41
C LYS A 479 18.33 -27.81 -16.81
N GLY A 480 18.13 -26.84 -17.71
CA GLY A 480 17.56 -27.08 -19.04
C GLY A 480 16.10 -27.55 -18.99
N TYR A 481 15.67 -28.32 -19.97
CA TYR A 481 14.34 -28.90 -20.07
C TYR A 481 14.15 -30.05 -19.05
N LEU A 482 13.03 -30.03 -18.34
CA LEU A 482 12.63 -31.04 -17.37
C LEU A 482 11.29 -31.68 -17.80
N PRO A 483 11.30 -32.84 -18.47
CA PRO A 483 10.10 -33.43 -19.07
C PRO A 483 9.02 -33.88 -18.08
N ASP A 484 9.38 -33.97 -16.79
CA ASP A 484 8.48 -34.28 -15.69
C ASP A 484 7.72 -33.04 -15.15
N HIS A 485 8.06 -31.84 -15.63
CA HIS A 485 7.41 -30.60 -15.25
C HIS A 485 6.25 -30.27 -16.23
N PRO A 486 5.25 -29.45 -15.80
CA PRO A 486 4.17 -29.01 -16.66
C PRO A 486 4.67 -28.29 -17.91
N ALA A 487 4.10 -28.62 -19.08
CA ALA A 487 4.48 -28.00 -20.33
C ALA A 487 4.04 -26.53 -20.37
N ALA A 488 4.93 -25.67 -20.87
CA ALA A 488 4.64 -24.23 -21.01
C ALA A 488 3.48 -23.92 -21.96
N SER A 489 3.08 -24.85 -22.83
CA SER A 489 1.88 -24.71 -23.70
C SER A 489 0.59 -24.48 -22.93
N GLY A 490 0.52 -24.84 -21.66
CA GLY A 490 -0.62 -24.54 -20.76
C GLY A 490 -0.78 -23.06 -20.42
N LEU A 491 0.24 -22.21 -20.58
CA LEU A 491 0.22 -20.78 -20.22
C LEU A 491 -0.77 -19.99 -21.07
N THR A 492 -0.73 -20.16 -22.39
CA THR A 492 -1.53 -19.37 -23.35
C THR A 492 -3.05 -19.52 -23.17
N PRO A 493 -3.62 -20.72 -23.00
CA PRO A 493 -5.05 -20.87 -22.72
C PRO A 493 -5.51 -20.15 -21.45
N ILE A 494 -4.73 -20.26 -20.35
CA ILE A 494 -5.04 -19.61 -19.07
C ILE A 494 -4.95 -18.09 -19.21
N ALA A 495 -3.90 -17.58 -19.87
CA ALA A 495 -3.78 -16.15 -20.15
C ALA A 495 -4.98 -15.59 -20.93
N LYS A 496 -5.45 -16.31 -21.96
CA LYS A 496 -6.65 -15.93 -22.73
C LYS A 496 -7.90 -15.88 -21.86
N GLN A 497 -8.06 -16.84 -20.95
CA GLN A 497 -9.17 -16.90 -20.00
C GLN A 497 -9.15 -15.65 -19.09
N LEU A 498 -8.02 -15.35 -18.45
CA LEU A 498 -7.88 -14.22 -17.54
C LEU A 498 -8.01 -12.86 -18.25
N VAL A 499 -7.42 -12.70 -19.44
CA VAL A 499 -7.59 -11.48 -20.28
C VAL A 499 -9.07 -11.28 -20.60
N LYS A 500 -9.78 -12.35 -20.97
CA LYS A 500 -11.22 -12.28 -21.21
C LYS A 500 -12.01 -11.84 -19.98
N ALA A 501 -11.69 -12.37 -18.80
CA ALA A 501 -12.33 -11.98 -17.55
C ALA A 501 -12.10 -10.50 -17.22
N VAL A 502 -10.87 -9.98 -17.37
CA VAL A 502 -10.55 -8.55 -17.20
C VAL A 502 -11.34 -7.70 -18.20
N LYS A 503 -11.26 -8.02 -19.49
CA LYS A 503 -11.89 -7.23 -20.57
C LYS A 503 -13.44 -7.26 -20.52
N ALA A 504 -14.03 -8.24 -19.89
CA ALA A 504 -15.48 -8.27 -19.64
C ALA A 504 -15.91 -7.14 -18.67
N VAL A 505 -15.00 -6.65 -17.84
CA VAL A 505 -15.25 -5.64 -16.80
C VAL A 505 -14.70 -4.27 -17.19
N ASP A 506 -13.47 -4.21 -17.71
CA ASP A 506 -12.81 -2.97 -18.14
C ASP A 506 -12.08 -3.14 -19.47
N GLN A 507 -12.57 -2.43 -20.49
CA GLN A 507 -11.96 -2.37 -21.83
C GLN A 507 -11.09 -1.14 -22.03
N THR A 508 -10.98 -0.25 -21.04
CA THR A 508 -10.31 1.05 -21.17
C THR A 508 -8.82 0.98 -20.86
N ARG A 509 -8.37 -0.08 -20.19
CA ARG A 509 -6.97 -0.28 -19.82
C ARG A 509 -6.40 -1.53 -20.46
N PRO A 510 -5.09 -1.53 -20.81
CA PRO A 510 -4.40 -2.73 -21.29
C PRO A 510 -4.25 -3.79 -20.18
N VAL A 511 -4.18 -5.04 -20.63
CA VAL A 511 -3.86 -6.20 -19.81
C VAL A 511 -2.41 -6.61 -20.05
N THR A 512 -1.70 -6.91 -18.98
CA THR A 512 -0.28 -7.28 -18.98
C THR A 512 -0.02 -8.50 -18.09
N ALA A 513 1.20 -9.00 -18.16
CA ALA A 513 1.81 -9.91 -17.20
C ALA A 513 3.33 -9.65 -17.12
N ALA A 514 3.94 -10.05 -16.03
CA ALA A 514 5.38 -9.92 -15.77
C ALA A 514 6.09 -11.24 -16.04
N LEU A 515 6.85 -11.31 -17.14
CA LEU A 515 7.44 -12.54 -17.68
C LEU A 515 8.90 -12.69 -17.24
N ALA A 516 9.24 -13.82 -16.64
CA ALA A 516 10.60 -14.24 -16.31
C ALA A 516 11.25 -15.09 -17.39
N GLY A 517 10.46 -15.89 -18.09
CA GLY A 517 10.92 -16.84 -19.13
C GLY A 517 10.51 -16.43 -20.54
N VAL A 518 10.81 -15.20 -20.95
CA VAL A 518 10.35 -14.63 -22.24
C VAL A 518 10.68 -15.53 -23.44
N VAL A 519 11.86 -16.19 -23.44
CA VAL A 519 12.25 -17.11 -24.53
C VAL A 519 11.28 -18.28 -24.62
N MET A 520 10.98 -18.91 -23.48
CA MET A 520 10.03 -20.03 -23.39
C MET A 520 8.60 -19.58 -23.74
N SER A 521 8.20 -18.41 -23.23
CA SER A 521 6.87 -17.86 -23.45
C SER A 521 6.62 -17.49 -24.92
N ASN A 522 7.65 -17.05 -25.64
CA ASN A 522 7.57 -16.79 -27.07
C ASN A 522 7.25 -18.03 -27.89
N GLU A 523 7.79 -19.21 -27.51
CA GLU A 523 7.54 -20.47 -28.21
C GLU A 523 6.08 -20.94 -28.11
N VAL A 524 5.39 -20.53 -27.05
CA VAL A 524 4.00 -20.95 -26.79
C VAL A 524 2.97 -19.85 -27.05
N GLY A 525 3.40 -18.65 -27.49
CA GLY A 525 2.51 -17.53 -27.84
C GLY A 525 1.85 -16.86 -26.64
N TYR A 526 2.41 -17.00 -25.43
CA TYR A 526 1.87 -16.35 -24.23
C TYR A 526 1.93 -14.81 -24.32
N PRO A 527 3.05 -14.19 -24.74
CA PRO A 527 3.13 -12.73 -24.86
C PRO A 527 2.12 -12.14 -25.87
N ASP A 528 1.69 -12.90 -26.86
CA ASP A 528 0.82 -12.43 -27.95
C ASP A 528 -0.66 -12.30 -27.50
N VAL A 529 -0.98 -12.80 -26.31
CA VAL A 529 -2.30 -12.64 -25.66
C VAL A 529 -2.42 -11.30 -24.93
N LEU A 530 -1.27 -10.69 -24.58
CA LEU A 530 -1.18 -9.49 -23.75
C LEU A 530 -1.20 -8.21 -24.59
N ASP A 531 -1.85 -7.15 -24.09
CA ASP A 531 -1.81 -5.84 -24.74
C ASP A 531 -0.44 -5.17 -24.59
N VAL A 532 0.22 -5.36 -23.43
CA VAL A 532 1.56 -4.85 -23.10
C VAL A 532 2.32 -5.96 -22.37
N VAL A 533 3.59 -6.15 -22.66
CA VAL A 533 4.36 -7.31 -22.18
C VAL A 533 5.47 -6.84 -21.24
N GLY A 534 5.38 -7.27 -19.97
CA GLY A 534 6.40 -7.00 -18.96
C GLY A 534 7.53 -8.04 -18.99
N TYR A 535 8.77 -7.57 -18.86
CA TYR A 535 9.98 -8.40 -18.82
C TYR A 535 10.65 -8.23 -17.45
N ASN A 536 10.81 -9.34 -16.71
CA ASN A 536 11.55 -9.37 -15.46
C ASN A 536 13.02 -9.69 -15.70
N TYR A 537 13.92 -8.74 -15.40
CA TYR A 537 15.39 -8.87 -15.50
C TYR A 537 15.93 -9.32 -16.87
N GLN A 538 15.26 -8.92 -17.96
CA GLN A 538 15.62 -9.34 -19.32
C GLN A 538 15.85 -8.14 -20.25
N GLU A 539 16.51 -7.11 -19.75
CA GLU A 539 16.82 -5.89 -20.47
C GLU A 539 17.64 -6.16 -21.75
N TYR A 540 18.47 -7.22 -21.74
CA TYR A 540 19.29 -7.64 -22.90
C TYR A 540 18.45 -8.09 -24.10
N ARG A 541 17.17 -8.40 -23.91
CA ARG A 541 16.26 -8.81 -24.98
C ARG A 541 15.48 -7.66 -25.62
N TYR A 542 15.43 -6.50 -25.01
CA TYR A 542 14.57 -5.41 -25.48
C TYR A 542 14.78 -5.10 -26.96
N SER A 543 16.04 -4.90 -27.40
CA SER A 543 16.36 -4.56 -28.80
C SER A 543 16.12 -5.72 -29.76
N GLU A 544 16.37 -6.95 -29.34
CA GLU A 544 16.16 -8.15 -30.17
C GLU A 544 14.67 -8.39 -30.38
N ASP A 545 13.89 -8.39 -29.29
CA ASP A 545 12.46 -8.69 -29.33
C ASP A 545 11.65 -7.56 -29.97
N HIS A 546 12.05 -6.29 -29.81
CA HIS A 546 11.44 -5.18 -30.52
C HIS A 546 11.57 -5.32 -32.06
N LYS A 547 12.70 -5.83 -32.54
CA LYS A 547 12.90 -6.12 -33.97
C LYS A 547 12.14 -7.35 -34.45
N LYS A 548 12.15 -8.42 -33.62
CA LYS A 548 11.53 -9.69 -33.98
C LYS A 548 10.00 -9.63 -33.90
N TYR A 549 9.45 -8.84 -32.97
CA TYR A 549 8.03 -8.67 -32.72
C TYR A 549 7.62 -7.20 -32.81
N PRO A 550 7.59 -6.60 -34.02
CA PRO A 550 7.48 -5.15 -34.20
C PRO A 550 6.17 -4.50 -33.72
N ASN A 551 5.16 -5.30 -33.39
CA ASN A 551 3.90 -4.81 -32.83
C ASN A 551 3.82 -4.96 -31.30
N ARG A 552 4.80 -5.58 -30.67
CA ARG A 552 4.82 -5.82 -29.23
C ARG A 552 5.22 -4.56 -28.48
N ILE A 553 4.41 -4.17 -27.51
CA ILE A 553 4.71 -3.09 -26.57
C ILE A 553 5.45 -3.71 -25.39
N ILE A 554 6.66 -3.24 -25.09
CA ILE A 554 7.57 -3.84 -24.10
C ILE A 554 7.84 -2.86 -22.95
N TYR A 555 7.95 -3.37 -21.73
CA TYR A 555 8.43 -2.62 -20.58
C TYR A 555 9.16 -3.54 -19.58
N GLY A 556 9.95 -2.95 -18.68
CA GLY A 556 10.58 -3.67 -17.57
C GLY A 556 9.64 -3.76 -16.39
N SER A 557 9.03 -4.94 -16.16
CA SER A 557 8.12 -5.17 -15.04
C SER A 557 8.84 -5.46 -13.72
N GLU A 558 10.06 -6.00 -13.80
CA GLU A 558 11.03 -6.02 -12.71
C GLU A 558 12.44 -5.79 -13.25
N ASN A 559 13.18 -4.91 -12.62
CA ASN A 559 14.55 -4.59 -12.98
C ASN A 559 15.43 -4.45 -11.74
N GLY A 560 16.72 -4.75 -11.92
CA GLY A 560 17.72 -4.52 -10.90
C GLY A 560 18.10 -3.05 -10.72
N MET A 561 18.83 -2.76 -9.64
CA MET A 561 19.25 -1.40 -9.27
C MET A 561 20.36 -0.81 -10.16
N GLN A 562 21.00 -1.63 -10.99
CA GLN A 562 22.16 -1.19 -11.79
C GLN A 562 21.77 -0.07 -12.76
N LYS A 563 22.73 0.83 -13.00
CA LYS A 563 22.59 1.90 -13.98
C LYS A 563 22.35 1.35 -15.38
N GLN A 564 22.95 0.21 -15.72
CA GLN A 564 22.79 -0.45 -17.02
C GLN A 564 21.33 -0.86 -17.28
N ALA A 565 20.63 -1.36 -16.26
CA ALA A 565 19.21 -1.67 -16.36
C ALA A 565 18.36 -0.42 -16.63
N TRP A 566 18.70 0.72 -16.00
CA TRP A 566 18.06 2.00 -16.28
C TRP A 566 18.39 2.50 -17.69
N ASN A 567 19.66 2.45 -18.09
CA ASN A 567 20.08 2.89 -19.42
C ASN A 567 19.35 2.12 -20.53
N ALA A 568 19.09 0.82 -20.36
CA ALA A 568 18.33 0.02 -21.32
C ALA A 568 16.88 0.51 -21.49
N VAL A 569 16.33 1.21 -20.52
CA VAL A 569 15.00 1.81 -20.56
C VAL A 569 15.05 3.26 -21.03
N ASP A 570 15.95 4.06 -20.45
CA ASP A 570 16.02 5.50 -20.67
C ASP A 570 16.47 5.86 -22.11
N SER A 571 17.42 5.10 -22.65
CA SER A 571 17.94 5.31 -24.01
C SER A 571 17.06 4.73 -25.13
N ASN A 572 15.99 4.02 -24.82
CA ASN A 572 15.07 3.42 -25.77
C ASN A 572 13.66 3.98 -25.60
N GLU A 573 13.20 4.80 -26.55
CA GLU A 573 11.88 5.45 -26.47
C GLU A 573 10.75 4.42 -26.37
N TYR A 574 10.86 3.31 -27.10
CA TYR A 574 9.86 2.24 -27.15
C TYR A 574 9.70 1.45 -25.84
N ILE A 575 10.65 1.51 -24.90
CA ILE A 575 10.50 0.89 -23.59
C ILE A 575 9.79 1.85 -22.66
N SER A 576 8.55 1.53 -22.28
CA SER A 576 7.66 2.43 -21.54
C SER A 576 8.00 2.59 -20.06
N ALA A 577 8.60 1.59 -19.42
CA ALA A 577 8.80 1.57 -17.97
C ALA A 577 10.06 0.85 -17.51
N GLN A 578 10.54 1.24 -16.33
CA GLN A 578 11.30 0.41 -15.40
C GLN A 578 10.53 0.31 -14.08
N TYR A 579 10.28 -0.90 -13.58
CA TYR A 579 9.85 -1.13 -12.22
C TYR A 579 10.99 -1.82 -11.44
N LEU A 580 11.51 -1.13 -10.43
CA LEU A 580 12.60 -1.68 -9.62
C LEU A 580 12.10 -2.72 -8.62
N TRP A 581 12.82 -3.78 -8.46
CA TRP A 581 12.68 -4.68 -7.32
C TRP A 581 13.63 -4.24 -6.19
N THR A 582 13.18 -3.53 -5.14
CA THR A 582 11.84 -2.98 -4.83
C THR A 582 11.94 -1.52 -4.39
N GLY A 583 10.78 -0.87 -4.13
CA GLY A 583 10.75 0.47 -3.52
C GLY A 583 11.04 0.45 -2.03
N ILE A 584 10.64 -0.61 -1.32
CA ILE A 584 10.66 -0.72 0.14
C ILE A 584 11.13 -2.13 0.51
N ASP A 585 11.99 -2.27 1.51
CA ASP A 585 12.29 -3.57 2.11
C ASP A 585 11.00 -4.19 2.65
N TYR A 586 10.86 -5.51 2.59
CA TYR A 586 9.67 -6.22 2.98
C TYR A 586 9.98 -7.51 3.73
N LEU A 587 9.07 -7.96 4.57
CA LEU A 587 9.16 -9.23 5.29
C LEU A 587 8.95 -10.41 4.33
N GLY A 588 9.61 -11.51 4.62
CA GLY A 588 9.56 -12.71 3.75
C GLY A 588 10.55 -12.66 2.59
N GLU A 589 10.42 -13.62 1.68
CA GLU A 589 11.40 -13.92 0.62
C GLU A 589 12.84 -13.84 1.15
N ALA A 590 13.00 -14.34 2.37
CA ALA A 590 14.20 -14.17 3.15
C ALA A 590 15.25 -15.22 2.83
N GLY A 591 16.51 -14.90 3.11
CA GLY A 591 17.60 -15.86 3.12
C GLY A 591 17.48 -16.87 4.26
N LYS A 592 18.60 -17.56 4.55
CA LYS A 592 18.68 -18.44 5.71
C LYS A 592 18.50 -17.65 7.01
N TRP A 593 17.92 -18.31 7.99
CA TRP A 593 17.93 -17.81 9.37
C TRP A 593 19.33 -17.31 9.78
N PRO A 594 19.47 -16.13 10.37
CA PRO A 594 18.44 -15.26 10.94
C PRO A 594 17.87 -14.16 10.03
N GLN A 595 18.12 -14.17 8.72
CA GLN A 595 17.58 -13.17 7.82
C GLN A 595 16.06 -13.37 7.63
N ARG A 596 15.24 -12.38 7.99
CA ARG A 596 13.77 -12.45 8.03
C ARG A 596 13.05 -11.64 6.95
N SER A 597 13.80 -10.90 6.15
CA SER A 597 13.25 -9.96 5.17
C SER A 597 14.15 -9.83 3.95
N ASN A 598 13.55 -9.35 2.86
CA ASN A 598 14.27 -8.97 1.65
C ASN A 598 14.70 -7.51 1.74
N GLY A 599 15.99 -7.25 1.54
CA GLY A 599 16.61 -5.93 1.64
C GLY A 599 16.83 -5.24 0.29
N ALA A 600 16.01 -5.50 -0.73
CA ALA A 600 16.16 -4.91 -2.06
C ALA A 600 15.58 -3.49 -2.21
N GLY A 601 14.91 -2.96 -1.18
CA GLY A 601 14.23 -1.66 -1.22
C GLY A 601 15.16 -0.45 -1.33
N LEU A 602 14.61 0.66 -1.83
CA LEU A 602 15.22 1.99 -1.76
C LEU A 602 15.16 2.55 -0.32
N ILE A 603 14.12 2.19 0.42
CA ILE A 603 13.97 2.48 1.85
C ILE A 603 13.87 1.18 2.63
N ASP A 604 14.34 1.18 3.89
CA ASP A 604 14.29 0.00 4.75
C ASP A 604 12.89 -0.24 5.36
N LEU A 605 12.73 -1.31 6.16
CA LEU A 605 11.47 -1.67 6.81
C LEU A 605 10.89 -0.55 7.68
N ALA A 606 11.75 0.26 8.31
CA ALA A 606 11.34 1.44 9.09
C ALA A 606 11.01 2.66 8.21
N GLY A 607 11.30 2.58 6.91
CA GLY A 607 11.14 3.69 5.98
C GLY A 607 12.25 4.72 6.07
N PHE A 608 13.47 4.35 6.47
CA PHE A 608 14.65 5.18 6.33
C PHE A 608 15.29 4.98 4.95
N LYS A 609 15.82 6.06 4.41
CA LYS A 609 16.51 6.06 3.11
C LYS A 609 17.80 5.26 3.19
N LYS A 610 18.03 4.43 2.18
CA LYS A 610 19.26 3.65 1.99
C LYS A 610 20.15 4.32 0.93
N PRO A 611 21.43 3.94 0.77
CA PRO A 611 22.28 4.46 -0.31
C PRO A 611 21.66 4.33 -1.70
N GLU A 612 20.95 3.22 -1.96
CA GLU A 612 20.23 2.95 -3.21
C GLU A 612 19.16 4.00 -3.52
N TYR A 613 18.52 4.57 -2.49
CA TYR A 613 17.57 5.66 -2.64
C TYR A 613 18.24 6.89 -3.29
N PHE A 614 19.37 7.30 -2.77
CA PHE A 614 20.09 8.49 -3.26
C PHE A 614 20.69 8.25 -4.64
N PHE A 615 21.19 7.04 -4.88
CA PHE A 615 21.62 6.64 -6.22
C PHE A 615 20.46 6.75 -7.22
N ARG A 616 19.28 6.21 -6.86
CA ARG A 616 18.11 6.27 -7.74
C ARG A 616 17.59 7.71 -7.89
N GLN A 617 17.57 8.50 -6.81
CA GLN A 617 17.20 9.91 -6.84
C GLN A 617 18.09 10.70 -7.82
N SER A 618 19.37 10.41 -7.88
CA SER A 618 20.30 11.06 -8.84
C SER A 618 19.99 10.75 -10.32
N LEU A 619 19.25 9.66 -10.59
CA LEU A 619 18.84 9.27 -11.95
C LEU A 619 17.42 9.73 -12.31
N TRP A 620 16.54 9.86 -11.33
CA TRP A 620 15.10 10.04 -11.56
C TRP A 620 14.53 11.39 -11.16
N SER A 621 15.19 12.11 -10.25
CA SER A 621 14.73 13.41 -9.77
C SER A 621 15.28 14.55 -10.64
N ASP A 622 14.44 15.54 -10.93
CA ASP A 622 14.85 16.79 -11.59
C ASP A 622 15.37 17.84 -10.60
N LYS A 623 15.17 17.62 -9.27
CA LYS A 623 15.68 18.51 -8.23
C LYS A 623 17.18 18.29 -8.05
N PRO A 624 18.03 19.36 -8.07
CA PRO A 624 19.45 19.22 -7.82
C PRO A 624 19.75 18.52 -6.50
N MET A 625 20.62 17.52 -6.51
CA MET A 625 20.98 16.77 -5.32
C MET A 625 22.42 16.27 -5.39
N ALA A 626 23.04 16.12 -4.23
CA ALA A 626 24.32 15.45 -4.05
C ALA A 626 24.27 14.65 -2.74
N TYR A 627 24.73 13.40 -2.76
CA TYR A 627 24.82 12.51 -1.61
C TYR A 627 26.25 12.02 -1.46
N ILE A 628 26.77 12.05 -0.24
CA ILE A 628 28.10 11.53 0.11
C ILE A 628 27.94 10.10 0.60
N GLY A 629 28.45 9.13 -0.17
CA GLY A 629 28.58 7.74 0.26
C GLY A 629 30.05 7.41 0.49
N VAL A 630 30.38 6.75 1.59
CA VAL A 630 31.76 6.42 1.97
C VAL A 630 31.93 4.91 2.16
N ARG A 631 33.03 4.35 1.67
CA ARG A 631 33.39 2.95 1.87
C ARG A 631 34.88 2.76 2.03
N LEU A 632 35.28 1.73 2.76
CA LEU A 632 36.70 1.34 2.85
C LEU A 632 37.20 0.83 1.49
N ILE A 633 38.46 1.11 1.19
CA ILE A 633 39.15 0.53 0.03
C ILE A 633 39.70 -0.83 0.48
N THR A 634 39.02 -1.92 0.13
CA THR A 634 39.35 -3.30 0.54
C THR A 634 39.92 -4.13 -0.61
N GLY A 635 40.47 -3.66 -1.62
CA GLY A 635 41.12 -4.43 -2.69
C GLY A 635 40.23 -5.36 -3.54
N THR A 636 39.00 -5.67 -3.07
CA THR A 636 37.98 -6.40 -3.80
C THR A 636 36.81 -5.47 -4.07
N ASP A 637 36.74 -4.92 -5.27
CA ASP A 637 35.51 -4.25 -5.74
C ASP A 637 34.46 -5.33 -5.95
N ASP A 638 33.46 -5.38 -5.10
CA ASP A 638 32.30 -6.24 -5.28
C ASP A 638 31.52 -5.77 -6.50
N ARG A 639 31.63 -6.51 -7.62
CA ARG A 639 31.04 -6.20 -8.90
C ARG A 639 29.65 -6.81 -9.09
N GLY A 640 29.00 -7.25 -8.01
CA GLY A 640 27.66 -7.82 -8.07
C GLY A 640 26.63 -6.82 -8.59
N ILE A 641 25.50 -7.34 -9.07
CA ILE A 641 24.36 -6.54 -9.52
C ILE A 641 23.79 -5.62 -8.40
N TRP A 642 24.24 -5.81 -7.18
CA TRP A 642 23.86 -5.09 -5.96
C TRP A 642 25.01 -4.27 -5.37
N SER A 643 26.03 -3.92 -6.13
CA SER A 643 27.31 -3.34 -5.66
C SER A 643 27.20 -1.95 -5.01
N HIS A 644 26.06 -1.27 -5.10
CA HIS A 644 25.86 0.05 -4.51
C HIS A 644 25.52 0.05 -3.02
N ARG A 645 25.27 -1.13 -2.43
CA ARG A 645 24.80 -1.30 -1.04
C ARG A 645 25.78 -0.89 0.06
N THR A 646 27.00 -0.50 -0.27
CA THR A 646 28.07 -0.28 0.73
C THR A 646 28.51 1.17 0.90
N ALA A 647 27.94 2.13 0.21
CA ALA A 647 28.35 3.52 0.24
C ALA A 647 27.48 4.36 1.20
N GLU A 648 27.62 4.12 2.51
CA GLU A 648 26.84 4.81 3.55
C GLU A 648 27.33 6.23 3.82
N ALA A 649 26.47 7.11 4.32
CA ALA A 649 26.83 8.46 4.75
C ALA A 649 27.51 8.43 6.14
N VAL A 650 28.64 7.76 6.25
CA VAL A 650 29.38 7.55 7.49
C VAL A 650 30.77 8.17 7.39
N TRP A 651 31.11 9.00 8.37
CA TRP A 651 32.44 9.61 8.49
C TRP A 651 33.04 9.34 9.87
N ASN A 652 33.03 8.03 10.26
CA ASN A 652 33.70 7.54 11.48
C ASN A 652 34.45 6.26 11.13
N TRP A 653 35.74 6.40 10.88
CA TRP A 653 36.65 5.30 10.55
C TRP A 653 37.85 5.29 11.47
N GLN A 654 38.69 4.28 11.37
CA GLN A 654 39.98 4.30 12.07
C GLN A 654 40.88 5.34 11.40
N SER A 655 41.56 6.18 12.19
CA SER A 655 42.48 7.22 11.69
C SER A 655 43.54 6.61 10.73
N GLY A 656 43.74 7.23 9.60
CA GLY A 656 44.63 6.77 8.53
C GLY A 656 44.02 5.68 7.60
N SER A 657 42.75 5.26 7.80
CA SER A 657 42.09 4.38 6.86
C SER A 657 41.94 5.04 5.49
N LYS A 658 42.21 4.28 4.44
CA LYS A 658 41.97 4.73 3.07
C LYS A 658 40.50 4.47 2.72
N VAL A 659 39.77 5.53 2.42
CA VAL A 659 38.34 5.44 2.05
C VAL A 659 38.12 6.00 0.67
N LYS A 660 37.11 5.45 0.01
CA LYS A 660 36.54 5.98 -1.23
C LYS A 660 35.26 6.74 -0.91
N VAL A 661 35.22 7.99 -1.33
CA VAL A 661 34.05 8.86 -1.22
C VAL A 661 33.39 8.92 -2.59
N ASP A 662 32.20 8.35 -2.73
CA ASP A 662 31.38 8.36 -3.95
C ASP A 662 30.29 9.44 -3.79
N CYS A 663 30.06 10.26 -4.83
CA CYS A 663 29.01 11.27 -4.84
C CYS A 663 27.91 10.88 -5.80
N PHE A 664 26.72 10.53 -5.29
CA PHE A 664 25.54 10.35 -6.13
C PHE A 664 24.89 11.71 -6.39
N THR A 665 24.82 12.12 -7.65
CA THR A 665 24.35 13.46 -8.01
C THR A 665 23.72 13.50 -9.42
N ASN A 666 22.81 14.43 -9.64
CA ASN A 666 22.27 14.84 -10.93
C ASN A 666 22.81 16.22 -11.39
N CYS A 667 23.76 16.82 -10.63
CA CYS A 667 24.41 18.06 -11.04
C CYS A 667 25.45 17.80 -12.15
N GLN A 668 25.79 18.82 -12.93
CA GLN A 668 26.80 18.72 -14.02
C GLN A 668 28.21 18.49 -13.47
N GLU A 669 28.52 19.11 -12.33
CA GLU A 669 29.82 19.03 -11.66
C GLU A 669 29.63 18.93 -10.16
N THR A 670 30.59 18.30 -9.47
CA THR A 670 30.67 18.27 -8.02
C THR A 670 32.07 18.52 -7.52
N GLU A 671 32.18 19.18 -6.37
CA GLU A 671 33.44 19.46 -5.71
C GLU A 671 33.39 18.98 -4.26
N LEU A 672 34.38 18.18 -3.83
CA LEU A 672 34.49 17.66 -2.49
C LEU A 672 35.45 18.52 -1.67
N PHE A 673 35.07 18.81 -0.42
CA PHE A 673 35.87 19.55 0.52
C PHE A 673 36.10 18.69 1.78
N LEU A 674 37.33 18.67 2.28
CA LEU A 674 37.70 18.11 3.57
C LEU A 674 38.18 19.28 4.48
N ASN A 675 37.48 19.52 5.60
CA ASN A 675 37.75 20.66 6.50
C ASN A 675 37.86 22.01 5.74
N GLY A 676 36.99 22.23 4.77
CA GLY A 676 36.97 23.44 3.94
C GLY A 676 38.04 23.50 2.84
N LYS A 677 38.99 22.54 2.77
CA LYS A 677 39.98 22.44 1.69
C LYS A 677 39.40 21.64 0.54
N SER A 678 39.40 22.21 -0.67
CA SER A 678 38.95 21.51 -1.88
C SER A 678 39.87 20.32 -2.20
N LEU A 679 39.26 19.17 -2.51
CA LEU A 679 39.91 17.97 -3.05
C LEU A 679 39.75 17.88 -4.57
N GLY A 680 39.27 18.95 -5.20
CA GLY A 680 39.08 19.07 -6.62
C GLY A 680 37.65 18.86 -7.10
N ARG A 681 37.37 19.47 -8.24
CA ARG A 681 36.08 19.40 -8.93
C ARG A 681 36.11 18.28 -9.95
N GLN A 682 35.00 17.55 -10.04
CA GLN A 682 34.82 16.47 -11.01
C GLN A 682 33.52 16.68 -11.81
N ILE A 683 33.57 16.37 -13.10
CA ILE A 683 32.40 16.36 -13.98
C ILE A 683 31.57 15.14 -13.64
N SER A 684 30.30 15.39 -13.38
CA SER A 684 29.35 14.33 -13.08
C SER A 684 28.89 13.72 -14.39
N GLY A 685 29.31 12.49 -14.64
CA GLY A 685 28.92 11.80 -15.89
C GLY A 685 27.57 11.12 -15.81
N ALA A 686 26.47 11.86 -15.61
CA ALA A 686 25.14 11.26 -15.75
C ALA A 686 24.97 10.56 -17.12
N ALA A 687 25.48 11.19 -18.20
CA ALA A 687 25.52 10.62 -19.55
C ALA A 687 26.57 9.52 -19.75
N ARG A 688 27.61 9.41 -18.91
CA ARG A 688 28.73 8.47 -19.10
C ARG A 688 28.87 7.39 -18.04
N GLY A 689 27.98 7.32 -17.05
CA GLY A 689 27.99 6.25 -16.06
C GLY A 689 29.04 6.36 -14.96
N GLN A 690 29.78 7.47 -14.90
CA GLN A 690 30.79 7.69 -13.87
C GLN A 690 30.18 8.43 -12.67
N VAL A 691 30.28 7.79 -11.51
CA VAL A 691 30.01 8.43 -10.22
C VAL A 691 31.28 9.21 -9.84
N PRO A 692 31.19 10.54 -9.62
CA PRO A 692 32.33 11.31 -9.09
C PRO A 692 32.83 10.68 -7.79
N SER A 693 34.15 10.46 -7.71
CA SER A 693 34.71 9.76 -6.55
C SER A 693 36.11 10.23 -6.22
N TRP A 694 36.41 10.25 -4.92
CA TRP A 694 37.72 10.66 -4.37
C TRP A 694 38.27 9.58 -3.44
N GLN A 695 39.57 9.40 -3.44
CA GLN A 695 40.26 8.62 -2.40
C GLN A 695 40.77 9.57 -1.35
N VAL A 696 40.48 9.28 -0.10
CA VAL A 696 40.81 10.16 1.05
C VAL A 696 41.39 9.31 2.16
N ASP A 697 42.44 9.80 2.78
CA ASP A 697 42.92 9.26 4.05
C ASP A 697 42.03 9.85 5.15
N TYR A 698 41.38 8.96 5.92
CA TYR A 698 40.46 9.42 6.96
C TYR A 698 41.17 10.09 8.12
N GLU A 699 40.69 11.27 8.49
CA GLU A 699 40.93 11.96 9.75
C GLU A 699 39.60 12.49 10.31
N PRO A 700 39.47 12.63 11.65
CA PRO A 700 38.30 13.26 12.24
C PRO A 700 38.07 14.67 11.69
N SER A 701 36.93 14.89 11.00
CA SER A 701 36.72 16.06 10.13
C SER A 701 35.31 16.21 9.66
N GLU A 702 35.09 17.19 8.78
CA GLU A 702 33.89 17.39 8.01
C GLU A 702 34.17 17.20 6.51
N LEU A 703 33.36 16.37 5.84
CA LEU A 703 33.26 16.33 4.40
C LEU A 703 32.05 17.15 3.93
N VAL A 704 32.27 18.01 2.92
CA VAL A 704 31.24 18.78 2.26
C VAL A 704 31.33 18.53 0.76
N VAL A 705 30.22 18.17 0.12
CA VAL A 705 30.10 18.14 -1.34
C VAL A 705 29.20 19.26 -1.82
N LYS A 706 29.64 19.98 -2.85
CA LYS A 706 28.88 21.02 -3.53
C LYS A 706 28.60 20.58 -4.96
N GLY A 707 27.33 20.73 -5.40
CA GLY A 707 26.91 20.43 -6.77
C GLY A 707 26.71 21.72 -7.55
N TYR A 708 27.13 21.70 -8.82
CA TYR A 708 27.10 22.87 -9.71
C TYR A 708 26.39 22.55 -11.02
N ASN A 709 25.59 23.53 -11.51
CA ASN A 709 25.04 23.54 -12.84
C ASN A 709 25.41 24.87 -13.52
N ASN A 710 26.00 24.82 -14.71
CA ASN A 710 26.48 26.00 -15.43
C ASN A 710 27.40 26.88 -14.57
N GLY A 711 28.25 26.25 -13.74
CA GLY A 711 29.18 26.94 -12.84
C GLY A 711 28.57 27.49 -11.56
N ILE A 712 27.22 27.44 -11.40
CA ILE A 712 26.50 27.97 -10.22
C ILE A 712 26.28 26.81 -9.23
N GLU A 713 26.57 27.05 -7.93
CA GLU A 713 26.25 26.11 -6.85
C GLU A 713 24.73 25.99 -6.71
N VAL A 714 24.20 24.76 -6.82
CA VAL A 714 22.75 24.46 -6.78
C VAL A 714 22.36 23.55 -5.62
N CYS A 715 23.31 22.83 -5.03
CA CYS A 715 23.07 22.01 -3.84
C CYS A 715 24.35 21.78 -3.06
N THR A 716 24.19 21.50 -1.76
CA THR A 716 25.28 21.14 -0.83
C THR A 716 24.81 20.02 0.08
N ASN A 717 25.72 19.09 0.41
CA ASN A 717 25.52 18.05 1.42
C ASN A 717 26.79 17.91 2.26
N ASN A 718 26.65 17.55 3.55
CA ASN A 718 27.78 17.36 4.44
C ASN A 718 27.60 16.19 5.39
N ILE A 719 28.71 15.57 5.76
CA ILE A 719 28.80 14.57 6.85
C ILE A 719 30.00 14.93 7.74
N LYS A 720 29.85 14.62 9.03
CA LYS A 720 30.87 14.92 10.04
C LYS A 720 31.24 13.69 10.84
N THR A 721 32.46 13.64 11.32
CA THR A 721 32.86 12.70 12.36
C THR A 721 32.02 12.96 13.61
N ALA A 722 31.26 11.96 14.04
CA ALA A 722 30.52 12.00 15.30
C ALA A 722 31.43 11.60 16.46
N GLY A 723 31.23 12.25 17.60
CA GLY A 723 31.80 11.83 18.88
C GLY A 723 31.01 10.65 19.49
N ASP A 724 31.27 10.40 20.78
CA ASP A 724 30.55 9.35 21.52
C ASP A 724 29.06 9.63 21.61
N ALA A 725 28.26 8.56 21.62
CA ALA A 725 26.83 8.65 21.84
C ALA A 725 26.49 9.38 23.14
N TYR A 726 25.64 10.39 23.08
CA TYR A 726 25.37 11.27 24.23
C TYR A 726 23.87 11.45 24.50
N GLN A 727 23.05 11.62 23.46
CA GLN A 727 21.65 11.96 23.62
C GLN A 727 20.77 11.35 22.54
N LEU A 728 19.47 11.23 22.86
CA LEU A 728 18.44 10.92 21.89
C LEU A 728 17.87 12.22 21.30
N LYS A 729 17.67 12.24 19.99
CA LYS A 729 16.94 13.29 19.26
C LYS A 729 15.73 12.65 18.58
N THR A 730 14.56 13.27 18.72
CA THR A 730 13.31 12.75 18.17
C THR A 730 12.66 13.71 17.18
N VAL A 731 12.04 13.16 16.13
CA VAL A 731 11.30 13.92 15.12
C VAL A 731 9.99 13.17 14.84
N ALA A 732 8.86 13.83 15.09
CA ALA A 732 7.54 13.28 14.78
C ALA A 732 7.02 13.85 13.45
N ASP A 733 6.36 13.03 12.64
CA ASP A 733 5.71 13.46 11.41
C ASP A 733 4.40 14.23 11.69
N ASN A 734 3.72 13.93 12.79
CA ASN A 734 2.53 14.63 13.24
C ASN A 734 2.42 14.63 14.77
N THR A 735 2.06 15.77 15.34
CA THR A 735 1.89 15.95 16.80
C THR A 735 0.50 16.46 17.21
N LEU A 736 -0.40 16.72 16.23
CA LEU A 736 -1.73 17.26 16.48
C LEU A 736 -2.81 16.35 15.87
N PHE A 737 -3.74 15.87 16.70
CA PHE A 737 -4.75 14.90 16.31
C PHE A 737 -6.16 15.36 16.70
N ASN A 738 -7.17 14.84 15.97
CA ASN A 738 -8.57 15.00 16.31
C ASN A 738 -9.04 13.80 17.18
N HIS A 739 -9.75 14.07 18.27
CA HIS A 739 -10.28 13.02 19.17
C HIS A 739 -11.32 12.10 18.51
N ASN A 740 -11.93 12.51 17.41
CA ASN A 740 -12.91 11.68 16.70
C ASN A 740 -12.28 10.56 15.85
N THR A 741 -10.94 10.53 15.74
CA THR A 741 -10.20 9.55 14.95
C THR A 741 -9.02 9.00 15.74
N LYS A 742 -8.62 7.77 15.41
CA LYS A 742 -7.36 7.20 15.89
C LYS A 742 -6.25 7.68 14.94
N GLY A 743 -5.51 8.73 15.32
CA GLY A 743 -4.40 9.24 14.53
C GLY A 743 -3.09 8.52 14.87
N LEU A 744 -2.19 8.43 13.91
CA LEU A 744 -0.86 7.83 14.06
C LEU A 744 0.23 8.89 13.98
N SER A 745 1.16 8.86 14.96
CA SER A 745 2.45 9.56 14.89
C SER A 745 3.57 8.56 14.61
N GLN A 746 4.37 8.84 13.58
CA GLN A 746 5.59 8.11 13.27
C GLN A 746 6.77 8.95 13.79
N ILE A 747 7.44 8.45 14.83
CA ILE A 747 8.47 9.19 15.54
C ILE A 747 9.82 8.58 15.22
N GLU A 748 10.63 9.31 14.47
CA GLU A 748 12.04 8.97 14.23
C GLU A 748 12.87 9.30 15.48
N VAL A 749 13.73 8.38 15.89
CA VAL A 749 14.64 8.51 17.03
C VAL A 749 16.06 8.34 16.52
N TYR A 750 16.92 9.29 16.82
CA TYR A 750 18.33 9.28 16.46
C TYR A 750 19.19 9.33 17.71
N ILE A 751 20.24 8.52 17.73
CA ILE A 751 21.32 8.60 18.73
C ILE A 751 22.34 9.60 18.18
N THR A 752 22.64 10.64 18.95
CA THR A 752 23.54 11.71 18.52
C THR A 752 24.62 11.97 19.58
N ASP A 753 25.75 12.54 19.14
CA ASP A 753 26.79 13.05 20.02
C ASP A 753 26.33 14.36 20.71
N LYS A 754 27.23 14.98 21.49
CA LYS A 754 26.97 16.25 22.18
C LYS A 754 26.64 17.42 21.24
N ASN A 755 27.16 17.36 20.01
CA ASN A 755 26.99 18.39 18.98
C ASN A 755 25.73 18.14 18.11
N GLY A 756 25.05 17.02 18.33
CA GLY A 756 23.86 16.63 17.55
C GLY A 756 24.18 15.90 16.26
N ASN A 757 25.43 15.48 16.01
CA ASN A 757 25.79 14.64 14.87
C ASN A 757 25.30 13.21 15.09
N PRO A 758 24.69 12.56 14.08
CA PRO A 758 24.24 11.17 14.19
C PRO A 758 25.42 10.22 14.43
N VAL A 759 25.28 9.33 15.43
CA VAL A 759 26.27 8.28 15.72
C VAL A 759 25.85 6.99 15.02
N PHE A 760 26.26 6.83 13.78
CA PHE A 760 25.86 5.73 12.90
C PHE A 760 26.19 4.33 13.47
N THR A 761 27.25 4.22 14.26
CA THR A 761 27.69 2.96 14.86
C THR A 761 26.91 2.58 16.13
N ALA A 762 26.04 3.46 16.64
CA ALA A 762 25.29 3.22 17.86
C ALA A 762 24.21 2.18 17.66
N THR A 763 24.12 1.23 18.61
CA THR A 763 23.17 0.12 18.63
C THR A 763 22.46 0.00 19.98
N ASP A 764 22.41 1.08 20.74
CA ASP A 764 21.80 1.11 22.07
C ASP A 764 20.33 0.68 22.01
N GLU A 765 19.89 -0.04 23.04
CA GLU A 765 18.49 -0.43 23.21
C GLU A 765 17.67 0.78 23.68
N ILE A 766 16.74 1.22 22.82
CA ILE A 766 15.86 2.36 23.10
C ILE A 766 14.56 1.83 23.69
N THR A 767 14.16 2.37 24.83
CA THR A 767 12.90 2.09 25.52
C THR A 767 11.93 3.25 25.33
N VAL A 768 10.66 2.93 25.05
CA VAL A 768 9.56 3.89 24.87
C VAL A 768 8.59 3.80 26.04
N THR A 769 8.28 4.95 26.64
CA THR A 769 7.26 5.09 27.67
C THR A 769 6.21 6.10 27.23
N ILE A 770 4.92 5.72 27.30
CA ILE A 770 3.80 6.56 26.87
C ILE A 770 2.95 6.90 28.08
N ASN A 771 2.74 8.19 28.34
CA ASN A 771 1.85 8.73 29.35
C ASN A 771 0.72 9.52 28.67
N GLY A 772 -0.51 9.06 28.81
CA GLY A 772 -1.69 9.65 28.18
C GLY A 772 -2.45 8.69 27.29
N ALA A 773 -3.40 9.21 26.52
CA ALA A 773 -4.37 8.44 25.75
C ALA A 773 -3.80 8.00 24.37
N ALA A 774 -2.76 7.20 24.37
CA ALA A 774 -2.16 6.59 23.18
C ALA A 774 -1.60 5.20 23.51
N LYS A 775 -1.27 4.44 22.46
CA LYS A 775 -0.61 3.12 22.53
C LYS A 775 0.56 3.06 21.55
N LEU A 776 1.59 2.30 21.91
CA LEU A 776 2.63 1.90 20.98
C LEU A 776 2.08 0.77 20.10
N LEU A 777 2.18 0.92 18.79
CA LEU A 777 1.86 -0.16 17.85
C LEU A 777 3.08 -1.05 17.57
N GLY A 778 4.29 -0.49 17.62
CA GLY A 778 5.52 -1.23 17.44
C GLY A 778 6.73 -0.32 17.26
N LEU A 779 7.91 -0.94 17.30
CA LEU A 779 9.20 -0.32 17.06
C LEU A 779 9.89 -1.02 15.89
N GLU A 780 10.46 -0.26 14.94
CA GLU A 780 11.19 -0.80 13.81
C GLU A 780 12.54 -0.11 13.63
N SER A 781 13.60 -0.90 13.52
CA SER A 781 14.95 -0.39 13.27
C SER A 781 15.41 -0.51 11.82
N GLY A 782 14.67 -1.23 10.99
CA GLY A 782 15.06 -1.57 9.62
C GLY A 782 16.03 -2.76 9.51
N SER A 783 16.31 -3.46 10.61
CA SER A 783 17.20 -4.63 10.60
C SER A 783 16.57 -5.82 9.92
N ASN A 784 17.24 -6.38 8.92
CA ASN A 784 16.80 -7.59 8.20
C ASN A 784 16.99 -8.90 8.98
N SER A 785 17.62 -8.86 10.17
CA SER A 785 17.97 -10.04 10.95
C SER A 785 17.65 -9.92 12.45
N SER A 786 17.00 -8.86 12.90
CA SER A 786 16.57 -8.74 14.29
C SER A 786 15.35 -9.61 14.57
N HIS A 787 15.39 -10.40 15.63
CA HIS A 787 14.28 -11.24 16.12
C HIS A 787 13.66 -10.69 17.41
N GLU A 788 13.95 -9.45 17.75
CA GLU A 788 13.30 -8.80 18.88
C GLU A 788 11.79 -8.72 18.64
N SER A 789 11.01 -9.04 19.69
CA SER A 789 9.56 -9.03 19.60
C SER A 789 9.04 -7.65 19.20
N TYR A 790 8.15 -7.62 18.25
CA TYR A 790 7.44 -6.40 17.85
C TYR A 790 6.42 -5.93 18.90
N GLN A 791 6.07 -6.79 19.85
CA GLN A 791 5.19 -6.44 20.99
C GLN A 791 5.96 -5.78 22.15
N SER A 792 7.29 -5.65 22.04
CA SER A 792 8.12 -5.01 23.06
C SER A 792 8.05 -3.48 22.92
N ASN A 793 8.13 -2.79 24.07
CA ASN A 793 8.33 -1.34 24.11
C ASN A 793 9.80 -0.91 24.02
N LYS A 794 10.70 -1.84 23.74
CA LYS A 794 12.13 -1.59 23.59
C LYS A 794 12.70 -2.34 22.38
N ARG A 795 13.69 -1.74 21.73
CA ARG A 795 14.39 -2.30 20.57
C ARG A 795 15.77 -1.65 20.41
N LYS A 796 16.72 -2.43 19.92
CA LYS A 796 18.04 -1.91 19.56
C LYS A 796 17.95 -1.04 18.31
N ALA A 797 18.64 0.10 18.37
CA ALA A 797 18.84 0.95 17.20
C ALA A 797 19.69 0.23 16.14
N LEU A 798 19.43 0.54 14.88
CA LEU A 798 20.30 0.19 13.76
C LEU A 798 20.80 1.49 13.11
N HIS A 799 22.11 1.57 12.90
CA HIS A 799 22.73 2.79 12.37
C HIS A 799 22.38 4.06 13.18
N GLY A 800 22.32 3.90 14.50
CA GLY A 800 21.96 4.98 15.43
C GLY A 800 20.54 5.49 15.31
N ARG A 801 19.61 4.73 14.72
CA ARG A 801 18.22 5.19 14.49
C ARG A 801 17.18 4.10 14.75
N LEU A 802 15.93 4.55 15.04
CA LEU A 802 14.76 3.72 15.31
C LEU A 802 13.51 4.49 14.92
N LEU A 803 12.45 3.81 14.49
CA LEU A 803 11.13 4.37 14.28
C LEU A 803 10.14 3.80 15.28
N ALA A 804 9.34 4.68 15.90
CA ALA A 804 8.24 4.31 16.78
C ALA A 804 6.89 4.69 16.16
N TYR A 805 5.94 3.75 16.19
CA TYR A 805 4.56 3.96 15.75
C TYR A 805 3.66 4.16 16.96
N VAL A 806 3.20 5.40 17.20
CA VAL A 806 2.36 5.78 18.36
C VAL A 806 0.98 6.18 17.87
N GLN A 807 -0.05 5.42 18.29
CA GLN A 807 -1.44 5.66 17.89
C GLN A 807 -2.26 6.23 19.03
N THR A 808 -2.97 7.33 18.80
CA THR A 808 -3.94 7.90 19.74
C THR A 808 -5.17 6.97 19.86
N ILE A 809 -5.84 6.99 21.00
CA ILE A 809 -7.04 6.14 21.22
C ILE A 809 -8.36 6.93 21.10
N GLY A 810 -8.32 8.11 20.48
CA GLY A 810 -9.53 8.91 20.24
C GLY A 810 -10.09 9.60 21.48
N LYS A 811 -9.24 9.88 22.49
CA LYS A 811 -9.62 10.65 23.70
C LYS A 811 -8.87 11.97 23.72
N PRO A 812 -9.53 13.11 23.99
CA PRO A 812 -8.86 14.41 24.10
C PRO A 812 -7.82 14.40 25.22
N GLY A 813 -6.75 15.15 25.03
CA GLY A 813 -5.72 15.32 26.05
C GLY A 813 -4.31 15.41 25.47
N VAL A 814 -3.35 15.51 26.38
CA VAL A 814 -1.91 15.54 26.06
C VAL A 814 -1.34 14.14 26.27
N VAL A 815 -0.50 13.72 25.33
CA VAL A 815 0.26 12.47 25.41
C VAL A 815 1.75 12.80 25.42
N GLN A 816 2.47 12.32 26.41
CA GLN A 816 3.92 12.39 26.50
C GLN A 816 4.52 11.07 26.06
N VAL A 817 5.39 11.11 25.04
CA VAL A 817 6.12 9.95 24.54
C VAL A 817 7.59 10.16 24.88
N GLN A 818 8.11 9.42 25.85
CA GLN A 818 9.49 9.48 26.30
C GLN A 818 10.31 8.34 25.71
N PHE A 819 11.49 8.67 25.26
CA PHE A 819 12.51 7.75 24.77
C PHE A 819 13.74 7.80 25.68
N SER A 820 14.24 6.63 26.09
CA SER A 820 15.43 6.48 26.92
C SER A 820 16.31 5.33 26.44
N ALA A 821 17.63 5.44 26.62
CA ALA A 821 18.59 4.38 26.27
C ALA A 821 19.82 4.48 27.19
N GLY A 822 20.01 3.49 28.06
CA GLY A 822 21.14 3.45 29.00
C GLY A 822 21.39 4.78 29.70
N ASN A 823 22.59 5.30 29.59
CA ASN A 823 23.03 6.58 30.17
C ASN A 823 22.88 7.79 29.23
N LEU A 824 22.27 7.59 28.06
CA LEU A 824 22.06 8.68 27.11
C LEU A 824 21.00 9.65 27.63
N LYS A 825 21.16 10.94 27.34
CA LYS A 825 20.14 11.94 27.64
C LYS A 825 18.85 11.61 26.88
N SER A 826 17.76 11.42 27.63
CA SER A 826 16.44 11.09 27.10
C SER A 826 15.83 12.20 26.27
N SER A 827 14.90 11.84 25.38
CA SER A 827 14.08 12.77 24.61
C SER A 827 12.59 12.53 24.87
N THR A 828 11.79 13.59 24.86
CA THR A 828 10.34 13.49 25.04
C THR A 828 9.64 14.30 23.96
N ILE A 829 8.63 13.71 23.33
CA ILE A 829 7.72 14.38 22.40
C ILE A 829 6.34 14.48 23.02
N THR A 830 5.69 15.63 22.79
CA THR A 830 4.31 15.89 23.20
C THR A 830 3.38 15.78 22.01
N LEU A 831 2.37 14.89 22.09
CA LEU A 831 1.28 14.82 21.14
C LEU A 831 0.03 15.43 21.77
N THR A 832 -0.76 16.14 20.99
CA THR A 832 -2.00 16.80 21.44
C THR A 832 -3.19 16.24 20.68
N VAL A 833 -4.20 15.76 21.41
CA VAL A 833 -5.47 15.29 20.86
C VAL A 833 -6.57 16.30 21.24
N LYS A 834 -7.13 16.98 20.22
CA LYS A 834 -8.18 18.02 20.38
C LYS A 834 -9.57 17.47 20.11
#